data_c2b239d1ac26f3d9ced58ab0a6c90941
#
_entry.id   c2b239d1ac26f3d9ced58ab0a6c90941
#
_cell.length_a   1.000
_cell.length_b   1.000
_cell.length_c   1.000
_cell.angle_alpha   90.00
_cell.angle_beta   90.00
_cell.angle_gamma   90.00
#
_symmetry.space_group_name_H-M   'P 1'
#
loop_
_entity.id
_entity.type
_entity.pdbx_description
1 polymer ?
#
loop_
_entity_poly.entity_id
_entity_poly.type
_entity_poly.pdbx_seq_one_letter_code
_entity_poly.pdbx_strand_id
1 'polypeptide(L)'
;MRESERISVLKGVGEKTEQLFIKAGVHTIGDLLAYYPRTYDIYEDPISIGEIQEGKTVTVTGAIFGRIQVSQNKKMQITTLYLKDMTGTLKVIWFRMPFLRNTLGRGGVITLRGRIVRKKDALVMEHPEIFYPSASYEEKRNTMQPVYALTAGLTNNAVKKAVAQALEQVEGIREFLPEELICRYHLLDRRTAMEGIHFPETKEEFYEARKRFVFEEFLIFVLSLRMIKEREDRAKNHYGFCDQPKVDEFLYALPYELTGAQKKVWQEILRDISGESVMSRLVQGDVGSGKTIVALLALMYTGLNGYQSAMMAPTEVLARQHYENISGMLEAYGIPLKTELLTGSMTAKAKREAYARIEAGEADIVIRTHALIQEKVQYQNLALVVTDEQHRFGVKQRETLAGKGVLPHILVMSATPIPRTLAIILYGDLDISVIDELPKNRLPIKNCVVDTGYRNTAYTFMKKQVQSGRQCYVICPMVEESEALEAENVTDYSQMLQDIMGESVKVGCLHGKMKQAQKDEIMEAFGKNEIQILVSTTVIEVGIDVPNATVMMIENAERFGLAQLHQLRGRVGRGGHQSYCIFMSPSKSKETKERLGILNQSNDGFFIAGEDLRLRGPGDLFGIRQSGLMDFKLGDVFQDSLILKQAAEAAGELLRTDPGLKSERNRRLADRLKHYLSDVMLEMTL
;
A
#
# COMPACT_ATOMS: atom_id res chain seq x y z
N MET A 1 40.67 -6.89 -5.05
CA MET A 1 39.97 -6.17 -3.95
C MET A 1 38.79 -6.98 -3.45
N ARG A 2 38.44 -6.85 -2.14
CA ARG A 2 37.29 -7.50 -1.54
C ARG A 2 36.19 -6.46 -1.27
N GLU A 3 34.92 -6.87 -1.29
CA GLU A 3 33.77 -5.98 -0.99
C GLU A 3 33.87 -5.34 0.43
N SER A 4 34.53 -6.02 1.40
CA SER A 4 34.70 -5.54 2.77
C SER A 4 35.86 -4.52 2.95
N GLU A 5 36.67 -4.27 1.93
CA GLU A 5 37.77 -3.30 2.03
C GLU A 5 37.25 -1.86 2.00
N ARG A 6 38.00 -0.96 2.67
CA ARG A 6 37.64 0.47 2.71
C ARG A 6 37.74 1.11 1.34
N ILE A 7 36.93 2.12 1.11
CA ILE A 7 36.89 2.85 -0.17
C ILE A 7 38.20 3.58 -0.49
N SER A 8 39.01 3.90 0.51
CA SER A 8 40.33 4.55 0.37
C SER A 8 41.37 3.74 -0.41
N VAL A 9 41.13 2.44 -0.67
CA VAL A 9 42.01 1.62 -1.52
C VAL A 9 41.95 1.96 -3.00
N LEU A 10 40.88 2.66 -3.41
CA LEU A 10 40.67 3.09 -4.81
C LEU A 10 41.60 4.24 -5.19
N LYS A 11 42.19 4.19 -6.39
CA LYS A 11 43.01 5.28 -6.91
C LYS A 11 42.19 6.57 -7.03
N GLY A 12 42.72 7.66 -6.45
CA GLY A 12 42.06 8.97 -6.49
C GLY A 12 41.08 9.22 -5.34
N VAL A 13 40.92 8.26 -4.41
CA VAL A 13 40.16 8.42 -3.18
C VAL A 13 41.14 8.66 -2.03
N GLY A 14 41.58 9.91 -1.85
CA GLY A 14 42.36 10.34 -0.68
C GLY A 14 41.45 10.67 0.52
N GLU A 15 42.04 10.95 1.68
CA GLU A 15 41.30 11.19 2.94
C GLU A 15 40.14 12.17 2.83
N LYS A 16 40.29 13.29 2.09
CA LYS A 16 39.21 14.27 1.88
C LYS A 16 38.05 13.68 1.09
N THR A 17 38.35 12.89 0.06
CA THR A 17 37.34 12.24 -0.79
C THR A 17 36.67 11.09 -0.04
N GLU A 18 37.43 10.31 0.75
CA GLU A 18 36.89 9.28 1.61
C GLU A 18 35.87 9.86 2.61
N GLN A 19 36.17 10.99 3.25
CA GLN A 19 35.23 11.66 4.15
C GLN A 19 33.94 12.12 3.46
N LEU A 20 34.00 12.48 2.18
CA LEU A 20 32.81 12.81 1.38
C LEU A 20 31.96 11.58 1.10
N PHE A 21 32.57 10.45 0.80
CA PHE A 21 31.88 9.16 0.61
C PHE A 21 31.25 8.67 1.93
N ILE A 22 31.98 8.77 3.04
CA ILE A 22 31.45 8.44 4.39
C ILE A 22 30.21 9.26 4.72
N LYS A 23 30.20 10.56 4.40
CA LYS A 23 29.00 11.41 4.54
C LYS A 23 27.83 11.00 3.65
N ALA A 24 28.09 10.31 2.56
CA ALA A 24 27.10 9.71 1.68
C ALA A 24 26.69 8.30 2.11
N GLY A 25 27.19 7.79 3.26
CA GLY A 25 26.90 6.44 3.75
C GLY A 25 27.72 5.33 3.10
N VAL A 26 28.82 5.67 2.40
CA VAL A 26 29.68 4.72 1.68
C VAL A 26 31.02 4.57 2.40
N HIS A 27 31.24 3.44 3.06
CA HIS A 27 32.44 3.14 3.85
C HIS A 27 33.36 2.12 3.18
N THR A 28 32.74 1.13 2.52
CA THR A 28 33.43 -0.01 1.89
C THR A 28 33.20 -0.05 0.37
N ILE A 29 33.96 -0.92 -0.30
CA ILE A 29 33.75 -1.22 -1.72
C ILE A 29 32.34 -1.82 -1.93
N GLY A 30 31.87 -2.67 -1.02
CA GLY A 30 30.51 -3.23 -1.08
C GLY A 30 29.43 -2.16 -0.97
N ASP A 31 29.60 -1.16 -0.08
CA ASP A 31 28.66 -0.03 0.01
C ASP A 31 28.68 0.79 -1.29
N LEU A 32 29.85 0.99 -1.89
CA LEU A 32 29.99 1.70 -3.15
C LEU A 32 29.25 0.98 -4.29
N LEU A 33 29.39 -0.34 -4.40
CA LEU A 33 28.70 -1.15 -5.41
C LEU A 33 27.18 -1.24 -5.13
N ALA A 34 26.75 -1.07 -3.89
CA ALA A 34 25.35 -0.97 -3.50
C ALA A 34 24.82 0.47 -3.48
N TYR A 35 25.62 1.45 -3.91
CA TYR A 35 25.24 2.86 -4.06
C TYR A 35 24.69 3.09 -5.46
N TYR A 36 23.44 2.64 -5.70
CA TYR A 36 22.84 2.64 -7.02
C TYR A 36 22.57 4.05 -7.55
N PRO A 37 22.62 4.26 -8.89
CA PRO A 37 22.23 5.53 -9.50
C PRO A 37 20.77 5.88 -9.17
N ARG A 38 20.54 7.15 -8.86
CA ARG A 38 19.18 7.68 -8.64
C ARG A 38 18.38 7.79 -9.93
N THR A 39 19.05 8.10 -11.03
CA THR A 39 18.48 8.26 -12.37
C THR A 39 19.59 8.10 -13.42
N TYR A 40 19.20 8.05 -14.67
CA TYR A 40 20.15 7.99 -15.78
C TYR A 40 19.92 9.16 -16.72
N ASP A 41 21.02 9.77 -17.15
CA ASP A 41 21.04 10.81 -18.17
C ASP A 41 21.24 10.15 -19.53
N ILE A 42 20.23 10.21 -20.40
CA ILE A 42 20.25 9.55 -21.70
C ILE A 42 20.79 10.56 -22.72
N TYR A 43 21.84 10.18 -23.45
CA TYR A 43 22.43 10.97 -24.53
C TYR A 43 21.71 10.63 -25.82
N GLU A 44 20.60 11.34 -26.07
CA GLU A 44 19.75 11.12 -27.25
C GLU A 44 20.41 11.63 -28.53
N ASP A 45 19.92 11.19 -29.69
CA ASP A 45 20.37 11.67 -30.99
C ASP A 45 20.29 13.19 -31.10
N PRO A 46 21.26 13.87 -31.75
CA PRO A 46 21.17 15.29 -31.98
C PRO A 46 19.93 15.65 -32.83
N ILE A 47 19.17 16.65 -32.38
CA ILE A 47 18.01 17.18 -33.09
C ILE A 47 18.38 18.46 -33.86
N SER A 48 17.57 18.81 -34.85
CA SER A 48 17.69 20.07 -35.59
C SER A 48 17.37 21.28 -34.72
N ILE A 49 18.03 22.41 -34.93
CA ILE A 49 17.77 23.65 -34.17
C ILE A 49 16.32 24.11 -34.36
N GLY A 50 15.67 23.82 -35.49
CA GLY A 50 14.27 24.13 -35.75
C GLY A 50 13.27 23.31 -34.90
N GLU A 51 13.69 22.20 -34.32
CA GLU A 51 12.82 21.28 -33.54
C GLU A 51 12.94 21.49 -32.02
N ILE A 52 13.80 22.41 -31.56
CA ILE A 52 14.05 22.64 -30.15
C ILE A 52 12.77 23.18 -29.43
N GLN A 53 12.55 22.71 -28.21
CA GLN A 53 11.43 23.10 -27.37
C GLN A 53 11.91 23.67 -26.05
N GLU A 54 11.21 24.71 -25.56
CA GLU A 54 11.51 25.31 -24.26
C GLU A 54 11.37 24.28 -23.10
N GLY A 55 12.29 24.35 -22.15
CA GLY A 55 12.27 23.54 -20.94
C GLY A 55 12.92 22.16 -21.08
N LYS A 56 13.14 21.67 -22.33
CA LYS A 56 13.78 20.39 -22.57
C LYS A 56 15.31 20.49 -22.59
N THR A 57 16.00 19.45 -22.15
CA THR A 57 17.43 19.22 -22.40
C THR A 57 17.56 18.50 -23.73
N VAL A 58 18.30 19.09 -24.64
CA VAL A 58 18.44 18.57 -26.01
C VAL A 58 19.90 18.58 -26.44
N THR A 59 20.25 17.73 -27.42
CA THR A 59 21.53 17.73 -28.08
C THR A 59 21.37 18.33 -29.47
N VAL A 60 22.25 19.27 -29.83
CA VAL A 60 22.28 19.88 -31.16
C VAL A 60 23.70 19.89 -31.70
N THR A 61 23.85 19.59 -32.98
CA THR A 61 25.12 19.65 -33.68
C THR A 61 25.07 20.76 -34.73
N GLY A 62 26.09 21.59 -34.77
CA GLY A 62 26.13 22.68 -35.74
C GLY A 62 27.52 23.33 -35.89
N ALA A 63 27.65 24.23 -36.85
CA ALA A 63 28.85 25.01 -37.05
C ALA A 63 28.83 26.29 -36.22
N ILE A 64 29.98 26.68 -35.70
CA ILE A 64 30.14 27.95 -34.95
C ILE A 64 29.99 29.11 -35.92
N PHE A 65 28.95 29.90 -35.75
CA PHE A 65 28.63 31.06 -36.57
C PHE A 65 29.07 32.37 -35.93
N GLY A 66 29.88 33.14 -36.60
CA GLY A 66 30.38 34.43 -36.12
C GLY A 66 31.56 34.32 -35.16
N ARG A 67 31.79 35.40 -34.39
CA ARG A 67 32.84 35.48 -33.36
C ARG A 67 32.26 35.15 -32.01
N ILE A 68 33.00 34.38 -31.21
CA ILE A 68 32.66 34.14 -29.82
C ILE A 68 32.88 35.45 -29.03
N GLN A 69 31.82 35.91 -28.41
CA GLN A 69 31.81 37.18 -27.66
C GLN A 69 31.96 36.91 -26.16
N VAL A 70 32.85 37.66 -25.51
CA VAL A 70 32.96 37.66 -24.04
C VAL A 70 32.59 39.04 -23.56
N SER A 71 31.50 39.15 -22.81
CA SER A 71 31.04 40.39 -22.22
C SER A 71 31.13 40.29 -20.70
N GLN A 72 31.41 41.44 -20.04
CA GLN A 72 31.45 41.52 -18.58
C GLN A 72 30.30 42.40 -18.09
N ASN A 73 29.40 41.83 -17.30
CA ASN A 73 28.31 42.56 -16.72
C ASN A 73 28.46 42.54 -15.18
N LYS A 74 28.68 43.74 -14.59
CA LYS A 74 28.89 44.10 -13.17
C LYS A 74 29.70 43.11 -12.29
N LYS A 75 29.43 41.80 -12.29
CA LYS A 75 30.15 40.79 -11.50
C LYS A 75 30.32 39.41 -12.22
N MET A 76 29.85 39.29 -13.46
CA MET A 76 29.82 37.99 -14.16
C MET A 76 30.28 38.12 -15.59
N GLN A 77 31.23 37.26 -15.99
CA GLN A 77 31.66 37.12 -17.37
C GLN A 77 30.70 36.18 -18.09
N ILE A 78 30.22 36.62 -19.27
CA ILE A 78 29.28 35.85 -20.11
C ILE A 78 29.95 35.62 -21.44
N THR A 79 30.10 34.34 -21.79
CA THR A 79 30.57 33.92 -23.14
C THR A 79 29.36 33.57 -23.97
N THR A 80 29.22 34.19 -25.13
CA THR A 80 28.11 33.98 -26.06
C THR A 80 28.64 33.44 -27.38
N LEU A 81 27.98 32.40 -27.87
CA LEU A 81 28.26 31.75 -29.16
C LEU A 81 26.95 31.58 -29.93
N TYR A 82 27.00 31.62 -31.24
CA TYR A 82 25.90 31.26 -32.12
C TYR A 82 26.23 29.94 -32.80
N LEU A 83 25.40 28.94 -32.66
CA LEU A 83 25.48 27.66 -33.35
C LEU A 83 24.50 27.68 -34.52
N LYS A 84 24.90 27.24 -35.68
CA LYS A 84 24.08 27.21 -36.90
C LYS A 84 24.07 25.84 -37.52
N ASP A 85 22.89 25.37 -37.89
CA ASP A 85 22.64 24.20 -38.72
C ASP A 85 21.85 24.58 -39.99
N MET A 86 21.31 23.60 -40.69
CA MET A 86 20.51 23.80 -41.91
C MET A 86 19.13 24.42 -41.61
N THR A 87 18.65 24.32 -40.38
CA THR A 87 17.28 24.67 -39.98
C THR A 87 17.19 26.00 -39.21
N GLY A 88 18.31 26.45 -38.62
CA GLY A 88 18.28 27.67 -37.82
C GLY A 88 19.59 28.10 -37.18
N THR A 89 19.48 29.07 -36.27
CA THR A 89 20.61 29.58 -35.48
C THR A 89 20.21 29.60 -34.01
N LEU A 90 20.99 28.96 -33.15
CA LEU A 90 20.76 28.90 -31.69
C LEU A 90 21.80 29.75 -30.97
N LYS A 91 21.34 30.65 -30.10
CA LYS A 91 22.19 31.38 -29.18
C LYS A 91 22.54 30.51 -27.97
N VAL A 92 23.83 30.44 -27.66
CA VAL A 92 24.37 29.65 -26.55
C VAL A 92 25.14 30.53 -25.59
N ILE A 93 24.98 30.31 -24.29
CA ILE A 93 25.56 31.18 -23.27
C ILE A 93 26.22 30.34 -22.16
N TRP A 94 27.46 30.72 -21.81
CA TRP A 94 28.17 30.18 -20.63
C TRP A 94 28.49 31.32 -19.65
N PHE A 95 28.44 31.02 -18.39
CA PHE A 95 28.85 31.93 -17.33
C PHE A 95 30.22 31.54 -16.80
N ARG A 96 31.13 32.54 -16.60
CA ARG A 96 32.47 32.36 -16.04
C ARG A 96 33.38 31.42 -16.84
N MET A 97 33.20 31.32 -18.16
CA MET A 97 34.01 30.48 -19.06
C MET A 97 34.62 31.31 -20.23
N PRO A 98 35.44 32.35 -19.98
CA PRO A 98 36.02 33.17 -21.06
C PRO A 98 37.03 32.45 -21.93
N PHE A 99 37.65 31.36 -21.43
CA PHE A 99 38.63 30.55 -22.13
C PHE A 99 38.07 29.86 -23.38
N LEU A 100 36.75 29.64 -23.45
CA LEU A 100 36.09 29.01 -24.60
C LEU A 100 36.34 29.78 -25.91
N ARG A 101 36.59 31.09 -25.82
CA ARG A 101 36.96 31.92 -27.00
C ARG A 101 38.24 31.44 -27.67
N ASN A 102 39.17 30.90 -26.88
CA ASN A 102 40.48 30.44 -27.38
C ASN A 102 40.49 28.96 -27.77
N THR A 103 39.55 28.18 -27.13
CA THR A 103 39.48 26.72 -27.32
C THR A 103 38.64 26.33 -28.54
N LEU A 104 37.58 27.09 -28.83
CA LEU A 104 36.63 26.80 -29.90
C LEU A 104 36.97 27.63 -31.14
N GLY A 105 37.37 26.95 -32.25
CA GLY A 105 37.69 27.60 -33.51
C GLY A 105 36.46 28.06 -34.31
N ARG A 106 36.58 29.20 -35.00
CA ARG A 106 35.51 29.69 -35.88
C ARG A 106 35.27 28.72 -37.06
N GLY A 107 33.99 28.40 -37.30
CA GLY A 107 33.58 27.48 -38.36
C GLY A 107 33.72 26.00 -37.99
N GLY A 108 34.26 25.67 -36.80
CA GLY A 108 34.30 24.31 -36.30
C GLY A 108 32.91 23.75 -36.03
N VAL A 109 32.71 22.46 -36.35
CA VAL A 109 31.48 21.73 -35.98
C VAL A 109 31.61 21.24 -34.55
N ILE A 110 30.64 21.60 -33.74
CA ILE A 110 30.53 21.16 -32.30
C ILE A 110 29.19 20.56 -32.04
N THR A 111 29.14 19.65 -31.08
CA THR A 111 27.89 19.15 -30.51
C THR A 111 27.72 19.72 -29.11
N LEU A 112 26.55 20.27 -28.82
CA LEU A 112 26.19 20.87 -27.54
C LEU A 112 24.99 20.16 -26.96
N ARG A 113 25.05 19.86 -25.68
CA ARG A 113 23.92 19.27 -24.94
C ARG A 113 23.57 20.16 -23.73
N GLY A 114 22.34 20.65 -23.68
CA GLY A 114 21.94 21.54 -22.63
C GLY A 114 20.45 21.84 -22.62
N ARG A 115 20.03 22.51 -21.56
CA ARG A 115 18.62 22.90 -21.37
C ARG A 115 18.30 24.15 -22.20
N ILE A 116 17.16 24.12 -22.87
CA ILE A 116 16.63 25.25 -23.62
C ILE A 116 15.77 26.11 -22.70
N VAL A 117 16.07 27.38 -22.63
CA VAL A 117 15.32 28.37 -21.87
C VAL A 117 14.92 29.56 -22.78
N ARG A 118 13.79 30.19 -22.47
CA ARG A 118 13.36 31.40 -23.17
C ARG A 118 13.96 32.62 -22.48
N LYS A 119 14.68 33.44 -23.23
CA LYS A 119 15.15 34.76 -22.77
C LYS A 119 14.61 35.83 -23.69
N LYS A 120 13.74 36.72 -23.16
CA LYS A 120 12.94 37.66 -23.95
C LYS A 120 12.17 36.84 -25.00
N ASP A 121 12.33 37.11 -26.27
CA ASP A 121 11.60 36.42 -27.35
C ASP A 121 12.42 35.32 -28.07
N ALA A 122 13.60 34.97 -27.56
CA ALA A 122 14.49 33.99 -28.19
C ALA A 122 14.72 32.76 -27.29
N LEU A 123 14.79 31.58 -27.90
CA LEU A 123 15.26 30.34 -27.26
C LEU A 123 16.80 30.39 -27.18
N VAL A 124 17.32 30.05 -26.01
CA VAL A 124 18.75 30.09 -25.70
C VAL A 124 19.13 28.80 -24.97
N MET A 125 20.28 28.24 -25.32
CA MET A 125 20.86 27.13 -24.58
C MET A 125 21.80 27.68 -23.50
N GLU A 126 21.56 27.35 -22.26
CA GLU A 126 22.36 27.85 -21.13
C GLU A 126 23.32 26.79 -20.62
N HIS A 127 24.59 27.19 -20.52
CA HIS A 127 25.65 26.40 -19.89
C HIS A 127 25.72 24.94 -20.35
N PRO A 128 25.63 24.67 -21.72
CA PRO A 128 25.65 23.30 -22.20
C PRO A 128 26.98 22.61 -21.99
N GLU A 129 26.94 21.26 -21.99
CA GLU A 129 28.08 20.39 -22.14
C GLU A 129 28.60 20.51 -23.59
N ILE A 130 29.91 20.54 -23.77
CA ILE A 130 30.56 20.79 -25.05
C ILE A 130 31.29 19.53 -25.51
N PHE A 131 31.00 19.09 -26.71
CA PHE A 131 31.70 18.00 -27.40
C PHE A 131 32.45 18.58 -28.63
N TYR A 132 33.77 18.66 -28.49
CA TYR A 132 34.63 19.17 -29.54
C TYR A 132 35.91 18.33 -29.67
N PRO A 133 36.19 17.72 -30.82
CA PRO A 133 35.34 17.70 -32.01
C PRO A 133 33.99 17.00 -31.80
N SER A 134 32.98 17.28 -32.63
CA SER A 134 31.64 16.72 -32.50
C SER A 134 31.61 15.19 -32.48
N ALA A 135 32.61 14.55 -33.12
CA ALA A 135 32.78 13.09 -33.07
C ALA A 135 32.93 12.51 -31.63
N SER A 136 33.40 13.32 -30.69
CA SER A 136 33.49 12.87 -29.27
C SER A 136 32.13 12.65 -28.62
N TYR A 137 31.05 13.08 -29.25
CA TYR A 137 29.69 12.78 -28.82
C TYR A 137 29.25 11.36 -29.19
N GLU A 138 29.75 10.82 -30.30
CA GLU A 138 29.37 9.50 -30.79
C GLU A 138 29.67 8.38 -29.75
N GLU A 139 30.73 8.55 -28.97
CA GLU A 139 31.08 7.59 -27.89
C GLU A 139 30.06 7.56 -26.77
N LYS A 140 29.32 8.67 -26.58
CA LYS A 140 28.27 8.78 -25.53
C LYS A 140 26.87 8.65 -26.10
N ARG A 141 26.71 8.70 -27.40
CA ARG A 141 25.41 8.64 -28.06
C ARG A 141 24.68 7.35 -27.72
N ASN A 142 23.39 7.47 -27.40
CA ASN A 142 22.54 6.37 -27.01
C ASN A 142 22.99 5.61 -25.73
N THR A 143 23.94 6.16 -24.95
CA THR A 143 24.32 5.59 -23.66
C THR A 143 23.51 6.17 -22.53
N MET A 144 23.30 5.36 -21.50
CA MET A 144 22.67 5.74 -20.25
C MET A 144 23.75 6.07 -19.21
N GLN A 145 23.94 7.35 -18.91
CA GLN A 145 24.96 7.80 -17.96
C GLN A 145 24.39 7.86 -16.54
N PRO A 146 24.95 7.16 -15.55
CA PRO A 146 24.42 7.12 -14.19
C PRO A 146 24.56 8.47 -13.50
N VAL A 147 23.50 8.87 -12.80
CA VAL A 147 23.45 10.04 -11.95
C VAL A 147 23.20 9.58 -10.52
N TYR A 148 24.20 9.75 -9.66
CA TYR A 148 24.15 9.33 -8.27
C TYR A 148 23.59 10.42 -7.36
N ALA A 149 23.09 10.04 -6.19
CA ALA A 149 22.81 10.99 -5.13
C ALA A 149 24.14 11.63 -4.66
N LEU A 150 24.16 12.93 -4.43
CA LEU A 150 25.39 13.64 -4.12
C LEU A 150 25.27 14.41 -2.80
N THR A 151 26.33 14.33 -2.00
CA THR A 151 26.51 15.22 -0.84
C THR A 151 27.39 16.41 -1.20
N ALA A 152 27.33 17.49 -0.42
CA ALA A 152 28.09 18.70 -0.69
C ALA A 152 29.62 18.40 -0.81
N GLY A 153 30.17 18.71 -1.95
CA GLY A 153 31.59 18.49 -2.28
C GLY A 153 31.88 17.21 -3.06
N LEU A 154 30.98 16.21 -3.09
CA LEU A 154 31.12 15.02 -3.90
C LEU A 154 30.55 15.25 -5.29
N THR A 155 31.29 14.87 -6.32
CA THR A 155 30.87 15.05 -7.73
C THR A 155 30.42 13.72 -8.35
N ASN A 156 29.46 13.77 -9.26
CA ASN A 156 28.99 12.57 -9.98
C ASN A 156 30.13 11.84 -10.69
N ASN A 157 31.07 12.60 -11.26
CA ASN A 157 32.22 12.04 -11.97
C ASN A 157 33.19 11.30 -11.02
N ALA A 158 33.34 11.77 -9.77
CA ALA A 158 34.13 11.08 -8.77
C ALA A 158 33.50 9.74 -8.39
N VAL A 159 32.17 9.71 -8.19
CA VAL A 159 31.44 8.46 -7.91
C VAL A 159 31.53 7.49 -9.08
N LYS A 160 31.25 7.96 -10.32
CA LYS A 160 31.36 7.14 -11.53
C LYS A 160 32.73 6.46 -11.67
N LYS A 161 33.82 7.24 -11.50
CA LYS A 161 35.19 6.71 -11.58
C LYS A 161 35.47 5.69 -10.49
N ALA A 162 35.03 5.95 -9.29
CA ALA A 162 35.21 5.03 -8.16
C ALA A 162 34.45 3.71 -8.40
N VAL A 163 33.19 3.77 -8.85
CA VAL A 163 32.38 2.58 -9.17
C VAL A 163 33.00 1.79 -10.32
N ALA A 164 33.40 2.45 -11.43
CA ALA A 164 34.02 1.77 -12.56
C ALA A 164 35.31 1.02 -12.11
N GLN A 165 36.18 1.69 -11.34
CA GLN A 165 37.37 1.06 -10.81
C GLN A 165 37.07 -0.11 -9.85
N ALA A 166 36.02 0.02 -9.01
CA ALA A 166 35.60 -1.06 -8.14
C ALA A 166 35.12 -2.28 -8.94
N LEU A 167 34.30 -2.09 -9.96
CA LEU A 167 33.81 -3.17 -10.84
C LEU A 167 34.93 -3.91 -11.55
N GLU A 168 35.98 -3.18 -12.02
CA GLU A 168 37.14 -3.81 -12.66
C GLU A 168 38.00 -4.63 -11.69
N GLN A 169 38.18 -4.15 -10.46
CA GLN A 169 39.20 -4.67 -9.53
C GLN A 169 38.65 -5.58 -8.44
N VAL A 170 37.33 -5.64 -8.25
CA VAL A 170 36.72 -6.56 -7.27
C VAL A 170 36.81 -7.99 -7.75
N GLU A 171 37.62 -8.78 -7.06
CA GLU A 171 37.71 -10.23 -7.25
C GLU A 171 36.51 -10.90 -6.56
N GLY A 172 35.58 -11.41 -7.39
CA GLY A 172 34.50 -12.27 -6.92
C GLY A 172 33.33 -11.53 -6.32
N ILE A 173 32.59 -10.75 -7.15
CA ILE A 173 31.19 -10.47 -6.86
C ILE A 173 30.49 -11.85 -6.77
N ARG A 174 30.31 -12.33 -5.53
CA ARG A 174 29.88 -13.72 -5.29
C ARG A 174 28.39 -13.83 -5.47
N GLU A 175 28.00 -14.80 -6.31
CA GLU A 175 26.62 -15.23 -6.39
C GLU A 175 26.20 -15.90 -5.08
N PHE A 176 25.08 -15.50 -4.54
CA PHE A 176 24.51 -16.09 -3.32
C PHE A 176 23.12 -16.72 -3.54
N LEU A 177 22.46 -16.39 -4.66
CA LEU A 177 21.23 -17.08 -5.00
C LEU A 177 21.53 -18.49 -5.52
N PRO A 178 20.71 -19.48 -5.17
CA PRO A 178 20.77 -20.80 -5.77
C PRO A 178 20.53 -20.74 -7.29
N GLU A 179 21.29 -21.51 -8.06
CA GLU A 179 21.21 -21.55 -9.52
C GLU A 179 19.81 -21.88 -10.04
N GLU A 180 19.07 -22.73 -9.30
CA GLU A 180 17.67 -23.07 -9.61
C GLU A 180 16.75 -21.84 -9.65
N LEU A 181 16.96 -20.86 -8.77
CA LEU A 181 16.18 -19.61 -8.76
C LEU A 181 16.58 -18.70 -9.91
N ILE A 182 17.87 -18.60 -10.21
CA ILE A 182 18.39 -17.80 -11.32
C ILE A 182 17.77 -18.28 -12.65
N CYS A 183 17.83 -19.60 -12.90
CA CYS A 183 17.24 -20.21 -14.10
C CYS A 183 15.72 -20.06 -14.16
N ARG A 184 15.00 -20.35 -13.06
CA ARG A 184 13.53 -20.32 -13.01
C ARG A 184 12.94 -18.95 -13.28
N TYR A 185 13.53 -17.91 -12.70
CA TYR A 185 13.03 -16.54 -12.81
C TYR A 185 13.72 -15.73 -13.88
N HIS A 186 14.59 -16.36 -14.69
CA HIS A 186 15.38 -15.73 -15.75
C HIS A 186 16.09 -14.47 -15.24
N LEU A 187 16.90 -14.64 -14.21
CA LEU A 187 17.67 -13.57 -13.61
C LEU A 187 19.08 -13.54 -14.19
N LEU A 188 19.66 -12.35 -14.33
CA LEU A 188 21.07 -12.21 -14.64
C LEU A 188 21.93 -12.74 -13.48
N ASP A 189 23.16 -13.20 -13.77
CA ASP A 189 24.15 -13.41 -12.72
C ASP A 189 24.50 -12.07 -12.06
N ARG A 190 24.97 -12.15 -10.80
CA ARG A 190 25.13 -10.96 -9.96
C ARG A 190 26.16 -9.97 -10.52
N ARG A 191 27.21 -10.44 -11.20
CA ARG A 191 28.24 -9.57 -11.77
C ARG A 191 27.71 -8.80 -12.97
N THR A 192 27.11 -9.49 -13.93
CA THR A 192 26.48 -8.87 -15.10
C THR A 192 25.39 -7.87 -14.67
N ALA A 193 24.56 -8.23 -13.69
CA ALA A 193 23.57 -7.31 -13.17
C ALA A 193 24.19 -6.06 -12.50
N MET A 194 25.34 -6.22 -11.79
CA MET A 194 26.03 -5.10 -11.17
C MET A 194 26.60 -4.13 -12.20
N GLU A 195 27.15 -4.66 -13.29
CA GLU A 195 27.63 -3.85 -14.43
C GLU A 195 26.45 -3.14 -15.10
N GLY A 196 25.35 -3.86 -15.40
CA GLY A 196 24.17 -3.31 -16.05
C GLY A 196 23.36 -2.31 -15.20
N ILE A 197 23.41 -2.38 -13.87
CA ILE A 197 22.75 -1.37 -13.04
C ILE A 197 23.56 -0.07 -12.93
N HIS A 198 24.89 -0.12 -13.02
CA HIS A 198 25.73 1.06 -12.94
C HIS A 198 26.01 1.69 -14.30
N PHE A 199 26.27 0.89 -15.33
CA PHE A 199 26.66 1.33 -16.66
C PHE A 199 25.92 0.58 -17.76
N PRO A 200 24.58 0.66 -17.82
CA PRO A 200 23.81 -0.06 -18.83
C PRO A 200 24.09 0.48 -20.23
N GLU A 201 24.27 -0.41 -21.19
CA GLU A 201 24.37 -0.04 -22.60
C GLU A 201 23.00 0.21 -23.21
N THR A 202 21.98 -0.55 -22.78
CA THR A 202 20.61 -0.44 -23.27
C THR A 202 19.60 -0.31 -22.12
N LYS A 203 18.37 0.12 -22.45
CA LYS A 203 17.27 0.16 -21.47
C LYS A 203 16.88 -1.25 -21.01
N GLU A 204 16.93 -2.21 -21.91
CA GLU A 204 16.63 -3.61 -21.66
C GLU A 204 17.61 -4.19 -20.65
N GLU A 205 18.90 -3.95 -20.81
CA GLU A 205 19.93 -4.38 -19.87
C GLU A 205 19.72 -3.76 -18.48
N PHE A 206 19.39 -2.48 -18.41
CA PHE A 206 19.02 -1.83 -17.17
C PHE A 206 17.83 -2.51 -16.48
N TYR A 207 16.75 -2.81 -17.22
CA TYR A 207 15.57 -3.44 -16.65
C TYR A 207 15.86 -4.85 -16.12
N GLU A 208 16.63 -5.66 -16.83
CA GLU A 208 17.00 -7.00 -16.37
C GLU A 208 17.95 -6.95 -15.16
N ALA A 209 18.91 -6.02 -15.15
CA ALA A 209 19.78 -5.79 -14.00
C ALA A 209 18.99 -5.32 -12.77
N ARG A 210 18.07 -4.37 -12.93
CA ARG A 210 17.20 -3.90 -11.88
C ARG A 210 16.29 -5.02 -11.34
N LYS A 211 15.67 -5.80 -12.22
CA LYS A 211 14.86 -6.97 -11.87
C LYS A 211 15.61 -7.92 -10.96
N ARG A 212 16.88 -8.20 -11.28
CA ARG A 212 17.72 -9.07 -10.45
C ARG A 212 17.88 -8.55 -9.03
N PHE A 213 18.22 -7.28 -8.82
CA PHE A 213 18.43 -6.72 -7.49
C PHE A 213 17.13 -6.52 -6.71
N VAL A 214 16.05 -6.14 -7.38
CA VAL A 214 14.71 -6.06 -6.76
C VAL A 214 14.28 -7.45 -6.27
N PHE A 215 14.52 -8.51 -7.05
CA PHE A 215 14.24 -9.87 -6.61
C PHE A 215 15.09 -10.27 -5.39
N GLU A 216 16.37 -9.90 -5.35
CA GLU A 216 17.24 -10.13 -4.19
C GLU A 216 16.72 -9.44 -2.93
N GLU A 217 16.39 -8.15 -3.03
CA GLU A 217 15.86 -7.37 -1.91
C GLU A 217 14.58 -8.01 -1.35
N PHE A 218 13.63 -8.34 -2.20
CA PHE A 218 12.37 -8.94 -1.80
C PHE A 218 12.54 -10.36 -1.26
N LEU A 219 13.39 -11.17 -1.85
CA LEU A 219 13.64 -12.53 -1.37
C LEU A 219 14.24 -12.53 0.04
N ILE A 220 15.28 -11.72 0.27
CA ILE A 220 15.93 -11.59 1.59
C ILE A 220 14.92 -11.08 2.62
N PHE A 221 14.13 -10.08 2.26
CA PHE A 221 13.11 -9.51 3.13
C PHE A 221 12.04 -10.54 3.51
N VAL A 222 11.46 -11.25 2.54
CA VAL A 222 10.43 -12.26 2.80
C VAL A 222 10.98 -13.45 3.60
N LEU A 223 12.20 -13.88 3.29
CA LEU A 223 12.88 -14.94 4.07
C LEU A 223 13.12 -14.49 5.52
N SER A 224 13.54 -13.23 5.73
CA SER A 224 13.77 -12.69 7.08
C SER A 224 12.49 -12.69 7.90
N LEU A 225 11.37 -12.22 7.33
CA LEU A 225 10.07 -12.24 8.00
C LEU A 225 9.63 -13.66 8.38
N ARG A 226 9.76 -14.61 7.44
CA ARG A 226 9.38 -16.00 7.68
C ARG A 226 10.27 -16.70 8.72
N MET A 227 11.57 -16.43 8.70
CA MET A 227 12.49 -17.00 9.70
C MET A 227 12.30 -16.39 11.09
N ILE A 228 11.95 -15.10 11.21
CA ILE A 228 11.54 -14.51 12.48
C ILE A 228 10.30 -15.23 13.01
N LYS A 229 9.31 -15.44 12.13
CA LYS A 229 8.08 -16.19 12.45
C LYS A 229 8.34 -17.65 12.87
N GLU A 230 9.29 -18.32 12.23
CA GLU A 230 9.67 -19.71 12.59
C GLU A 230 10.49 -19.79 13.88
N ARG A 231 11.24 -18.72 14.25
CA ARG A 231 11.98 -18.63 15.50
C ARG A 231 11.10 -18.30 16.71
N GLU A 232 10.03 -17.56 16.52
CA GLU A 232 8.95 -17.49 17.48
C GLU A 232 8.29 -18.87 17.46
N ASP A 233 8.68 -19.75 18.40
CA ASP A 233 8.07 -21.07 18.59
C ASP A 233 6.56 -20.89 18.49
N ARG A 234 5.95 -21.33 17.38
CA ARG A 234 4.48 -21.32 17.27
C ARG A 234 3.98 -22.05 18.49
N ALA A 235 3.23 -21.35 19.33
CA ALA A 235 2.70 -21.95 20.54
C ALA A 235 1.97 -23.23 20.16
N LYS A 236 2.25 -24.30 20.89
CA LYS A 236 1.61 -25.60 20.66
C LYS A 236 0.11 -25.46 20.84
N ASN A 237 -0.64 -26.07 19.96
CA ASN A 237 -2.07 -26.19 20.11
C ASN A 237 -2.36 -27.18 21.26
N HIS A 238 -3.06 -26.72 22.29
CA HIS A 238 -3.46 -27.52 23.43
C HIS A 238 -4.94 -27.94 23.38
N TYR A 239 -5.66 -27.51 22.33
CA TYR A 239 -7.07 -27.81 22.16
C TYR A 239 -7.26 -29.05 21.29
N GLY A 240 -8.06 -30.00 21.75
CA GLY A 240 -8.43 -31.19 20.98
C GLY A 240 -9.72 -30.93 20.21
N PHE A 241 -9.61 -30.62 18.92
CA PHE A 241 -10.76 -30.45 18.04
C PHE A 241 -11.11 -31.74 17.33
N CYS A 242 -12.42 -32.09 17.33
CA CYS A 242 -12.97 -33.21 16.58
C CYS A 242 -13.95 -32.71 15.53
N ASP A 243 -14.14 -33.50 14.47
CA ASP A 243 -15.12 -33.18 13.44
C ASP A 243 -16.53 -33.02 14.03
N GLN A 244 -17.25 -32.04 13.55
CA GLN A 244 -18.57 -31.67 14.03
C GLN A 244 -19.62 -31.76 12.90
N PRO A 245 -20.35 -32.90 12.77
CA PRO A 245 -21.34 -33.08 11.71
C PRO A 245 -22.42 -31.98 11.67
N LYS A 246 -22.73 -31.37 12.80
CA LYS A 246 -23.70 -30.25 12.89
C LYS A 246 -23.27 -29.03 12.10
N VAL A 247 -21.97 -28.82 11.85
CA VAL A 247 -21.49 -27.71 11.01
C VAL A 247 -21.81 -28.02 9.55
N ASP A 248 -21.66 -29.26 9.11
CA ASP A 248 -22.03 -29.68 7.77
C ASP A 248 -23.54 -29.63 7.56
N GLU A 249 -24.33 -30.10 8.53
CA GLU A 249 -25.79 -29.99 8.52
C GLU A 249 -26.24 -28.53 8.39
N PHE A 250 -25.61 -27.60 9.15
CA PHE A 250 -25.88 -26.19 9.06
C PHE A 250 -25.56 -25.65 7.65
N LEU A 251 -24.41 -26.04 7.07
CA LEU A 251 -24.01 -25.63 5.74
C LEU A 251 -25.00 -26.09 4.65
N TYR A 252 -25.53 -27.31 4.77
CA TYR A 252 -26.56 -27.85 3.86
C TYR A 252 -27.92 -27.15 4.04
N ALA A 253 -28.25 -26.70 5.23
CA ALA A 253 -29.52 -26.06 5.53
C ALA A 253 -29.57 -24.57 5.15
N LEU A 254 -28.41 -23.94 4.84
CA LEU A 254 -28.37 -22.53 4.41
C LEU A 254 -29.17 -22.30 3.12
N PRO A 255 -29.90 -21.16 2.97
CA PRO A 255 -30.67 -20.86 1.77
C PRO A 255 -29.81 -20.50 0.56
N TYR A 256 -28.48 -20.59 0.66
CA TYR A 256 -27.49 -20.32 -0.36
C TYR A 256 -26.27 -21.20 -0.18
N GLU A 257 -25.56 -21.47 -1.25
CA GLU A 257 -24.28 -22.14 -1.20
C GLU A 257 -23.13 -21.16 -0.94
N LEU A 258 -22.15 -21.58 -0.16
CA LEU A 258 -20.89 -20.85 -0.03
C LEU A 258 -20.17 -20.76 -1.39
N THR A 259 -19.52 -19.63 -1.67
CA THR A 259 -18.65 -19.49 -2.85
C THR A 259 -17.44 -20.42 -2.75
N GLY A 260 -16.79 -20.67 -3.89
CA GLY A 260 -15.57 -21.49 -3.93
C GLY A 260 -14.49 -20.93 -3.01
N ALA A 261 -14.31 -19.61 -2.99
CA ALA A 261 -13.36 -18.92 -2.13
C ALA A 261 -13.71 -19.07 -0.63
N GLN A 262 -14.98 -18.94 -0.24
CA GLN A 262 -15.43 -19.16 1.14
C GLN A 262 -15.20 -20.60 1.60
N LYS A 263 -15.54 -21.60 0.77
CA LYS A 263 -15.28 -23.02 1.05
C LYS A 263 -13.79 -23.30 1.27
N LYS A 264 -12.95 -22.75 0.41
CA LYS A 264 -11.49 -22.86 0.52
C LYS A 264 -10.96 -22.26 1.82
N VAL A 265 -11.38 -21.04 2.15
CA VAL A 265 -10.95 -20.35 3.39
C VAL A 265 -11.42 -21.12 4.62
N TRP A 266 -12.64 -21.65 4.60
CA TRP A 266 -13.14 -22.51 5.68
C TRP A 266 -12.28 -23.77 5.88
N GLN A 267 -11.89 -24.44 4.82
CA GLN A 267 -11.00 -25.61 4.90
C GLN A 267 -9.60 -25.24 5.43
N GLU A 268 -9.07 -24.08 5.06
CA GLU A 268 -7.80 -23.57 5.59
C GLU A 268 -7.90 -23.32 7.11
N ILE A 269 -8.99 -22.74 7.59
CA ILE A 269 -9.25 -22.51 9.02
C ILE A 269 -9.39 -23.84 9.78
N LEU A 270 -10.15 -24.79 9.26
CA LEU A 270 -10.31 -26.13 9.86
C LEU A 270 -8.96 -26.84 10.03
N ARG A 271 -8.13 -26.82 8.98
CA ARG A 271 -6.79 -27.42 9.04
C ARG A 271 -5.91 -26.78 10.12
N ASP A 272 -5.98 -25.46 10.24
CA ASP A 272 -5.15 -24.73 11.21
C ASP A 272 -5.64 -24.96 12.65
N ILE A 273 -6.95 -24.88 12.88
CA ILE A 273 -7.53 -25.11 14.22
C ILE A 273 -7.25 -26.52 14.73
N SER A 274 -7.30 -27.52 13.84
CA SER A 274 -7.04 -28.92 14.17
C SER A 274 -5.53 -29.28 14.08
N GLY A 275 -4.68 -28.32 13.75
CA GLY A 275 -3.23 -28.53 13.60
C GLY A 275 -2.48 -28.56 14.92
N GLU A 276 -1.16 -28.83 14.86
CA GLU A 276 -0.27 -28.92 16.04
C GLU A 276 0.06 -27.56 16.67
N SER A 277 -0.17 -26.46 15.96
CA SER A 277 0.16 -25.10 16.37
C SER A 277 -1.09 -24.23 16.48
N VAL A 278 -1.02 -23.22 17.33
CA VAL A 278 -2.08 -22.20 17.43
C VAL A 278 -2.24 -21.45 16.11
N MET A 279 -3.46 -21.38 15.59
CA MET A 279 -3.79 -20.63 14.37
C MET A 279 -3.62 -19.13 14.62
N SER A 280 -2.97 -18.44 13.68
CA SER A 280 -2.93 -16.97 13.59
C SER A 280 -3.18 -16.59 12.13
N ARG A 281 -4.44 -16.27 11.77
CA ARG A 281 -4.87 -16.13 10.36
C ARG A 281 -5.62 -14.83 10.10
N LEU A 282 -5.28 -14.19 8.97
CA LEU A 282 -6.01 -13.05 8.42
C LEU A 282 -6.92 -13.53 7.27
N VAL A 283 -8.22 -13.31 7.41
CA VAL A 283 -9.20 -13.47 6.33
C VAL A 283 -9.50 -12.11 5.72
N GLN A 284 -9.07 -11.94 4.50
CA GLN A 284 -9.24 -10.72 3.73
C GLN A 284 -10.28 -10.93 2.63
N GLY A 285 -11.13 -9.94 2.42
CA GLY A 285 -12.12 -9.97 1.34
C GLY A 285 -12.83 -8.64 1.21
N ASP A 286 -13.41 -8.41 0.06
CA ASP A 286 -14.15 -7.18 -0.20
C ASP A 286 -15.36 -7.01 0.73
N VAL A 287 -15.91 -5.80 0.78
CA VAL A 287 -17.14 -5.52 1.53
C VAL A 287 -18.29 -6.38 0.96
N GLY A 288 -18.92 -7.18 1.82
CA GLY A 288 -20.00 -8.09 1.42
C GLY A 288 -19.54 -9.38 0.73
N SER A 289 -18.26 -9.76 0.80
CA SER A 289 -17.75 -11.06 0.34
C SER A 289 -18.18 -12.24 1.24
N GLY A 290 -18.86 -11.95 2.36
CA GLY A 290 -19.36 -12.95 3.31
C GLY A 290 -18.29 -13.46 4.29
N LYS A 291 -17.36 -12.63 4.74
CA LYS A 291 -16.40 -12.97 5.81
C LYS A 291 -17.10 -13.43 7.11
N THR A 292 -18.22 -12.81 7.43
CA THR A 292 -18.98 -13.09 8.67
C THR A 292 -19.49 -14.53 8.75
N ILE A 293 -19.90 -15.15 7.60
CA ILE A 293 -20.34 -16.55 7.64
C ILE A 293 -19.17 -17.49 7.93
N VAL A 294 -17.98 -17.19 7.40
CA VAL A 294 -16.77 -18.00 7.68
C VAL A 294 -16.38 -17.86 9.16
N ALA A 295 -16.49 -16.67 9.73
CA ALA A 295 -16.28 -16.45 11.15
C ALA A 295 -17.32 -17.21 12.00
N LEU A 296 -18.59 -17.18 11.63
CA LEU A 296 -19.64 -17.93 12.31
C LEU A 296 -19.35 -19.44 12.32
N LEU A 297 -18.92 -19.99 11.20
CA LEU A 297 -18.52 -21.42 11.13
C LEU A 297 -17.39 -21.74 12.11
N ALA A 298 -16.38 -20.87 12.21
CA ALA A 298 -15.28 -21.06 13.15
C ALA A 298 -15.73 -20.95 14.61
N LEU A 299 -16.61 -20.00 14.94
CA LEU A 299 -17.21 -19.85 16.27
C LEU A 299 -18.07 -21.07 16.63
N MET A 300 -18.92 -21.53 15.72
CA MET A 300 -19.75 -22.73 15.90
C MET A 300 -18.90 -23.98 16.11
N TYR A 301 -17.89 -24.19 15.25
CA TYR A 301 -17.00 -25.33 15.34
C TYR A 301 -16.29 -25.39 16.68
N THR A 302 -15.85 -24.23 17.17
CA THR A 302 -15.22 -24.10 18.49
C THR A 302 -16.19 -24.41 19.62
N GLY A 303 -17.40 -23.83 19.60
CA GLY A 303 -18.42 -24.05 20.63
C GLY A 303 -18.91 -25.50 20.68
N LEU A 304 -19.13 -26.14 19.53
CA LEU A 304 -19.54 -27.54 19.44
C LEU A 304 -18.47 -28.53 19.95
N ASN A 305 -17.19 -28.10 19.96
CA ASN A 305 -16.10 -28.85 20.58
C ASN A 305 -15.97 -28.59 22.09
N GLY A 306 -16.90 -27.84 22.70
CA GLY A 306 -16.91 -27.56 24.13
C GLY A 306 -15.95 -26.45 24.60
N TYR A 307 -15.45 -25.63 23.66
CA TYR A 307 -14.58 -24.51 23.96
C TYR A 307 -15.31 -23.17 23.80
N GLN A 308 -14.87 -22.17 24.55
CA GLN A 308 -15.38 -20.81 24.40
C GLN A 308 -14.70 -20.10 23.26
N SER A 309 -15.44 -19.20 22.61
CA SER A 309 -14.94 -18.31 21.58
C SER A 309 -15.34 -16.86 21.83
N ALA A 310 -14.53 -15.91 21.39
CA ALA A 310 -14.81 -14.49 21.49
C ALA A 310 -14.81 -13.82 20.12
N MET A 311 -15.83 -13.02 19.82
CA MET A 311 -15.87 -12.16 18.64
C MET A 311 -15.78 -10.70 19.06
N MET A 312 -14.79 -9.98 18.51
CA MET A 312 -14.53 -8.58 18.81
C MET A 312 -14.99 -7.69 17.66
N ALA A 313 -15.85 -6.72 17.98
CA ALA A 313 -16.33 -5.72 17.05
C ALA A 313 -15.78 -4.32 17.40
N PRO A 314 -15.53 -3.43 16.42
CA PRO A 314 -15.00 -2.10 16.68
C PRO A 314 -15.97 -1.15 17.40
N THR A 315 -17.28 -1.35 17.22
CA THR A 315 -18.33 -0.50 17.81
C THR A 315 -19.40 -1.33 18.53
N GLU A 316 -20.12 -0.71 19.45
CA GLU A 316 -21.23 -1.38 20.16
C GLU A 316 -22.38 -1.76 19.23
N VAL A 317 -22.66 -0.91 18.26
CA VAL A 317 -23.70 -1.16 17.26
C VAL A 317 -23.39 -2.42 16.45
N LEU A 318 -22.14 -2.55 15.99
CA LEU A 318 -21.72 -3.73 15.24
C LEU A 318 -21.69 -4.99 16.14
N ALA A 319 -21.29 -4.84 17.41
CA ALA A 319 -21.34 -5.93 18.38
C ALA A 319 -22.79 -6.44 18.58
N ARG A 320 -23.77 -5.54 18.72
CA ARG A 320 -25.20 -5.90 18.80
C ARG A 320 -25.68 -6.58 17.53
N GLN A 321 -25.35 -6.03 16.37
CA GLN A 321 -25.73 -6.62 15.08
C GLN A 321 -25.16 -8.04 14.91
N HIS A 322 -23.89 -8.26 15.26
CA HIS A 322 -23.30 -9.59 15.25
C HIS A 322 -24.00 -10.53 16.24
N TYR A 323 -24.32 -10.03 17.44
CA TYR A 323 -25.03 -10.80 18.44
C TYR A 323 -26.41 -11.25 17.95
N GLU A 324 -27.20 -10.33 17.43
CA GLU A 324 -28.54 -10.60 16.90
C GLU A 324 -28.51 -11.58 15.73
N ASN A 325 -27.60 -11.35 14.78
CA ASN A 325 -27.45 -12.22 13.62
C ASN A 325 -26.97 -13.63 13.99
N ILE A 326 -25.96 -13.74 14.85
CA ILE A 326 -25.42 -15.03 15.26
C ILE A 326 -26.42 -15.78 16.11
N SER A 327 -27.01 -15.13 17.12
CA SER A 327 -28.03 -15.75 17.97
C SER A 327 -29.24 -16.21 17.18
N GLY A 328 -29.73 -15.36 16.25
CA GLY A 328 -30.86 -15.70 15.39
C GLY A 328 -30.56 -16.86 14.45
N MET A 329 -29.33 -16.96 13.90
CA MET A 329 -28.95 -18.11 13.07
C MET A 329 -28.83 -19.40 13.91
N LEU A 330 -28.20 -19.34 15.09
CA LEU A 330 -28.08 -20.51 15.97
C LEU A 330 -29.45 -21.05 16.38
N GLU A 331 -30.38 -20.15 16.71
CA GLU A 331 -31.77 -20.51 17.08
C GLU A 331 -32.54 -21.09 15.88
N ALA A 332 -32.48 -20.42 14.71
CA ALA A 332 -33.21 -20.84 13.50
C ALA A 332 -32.79 -22.22 13.01
N TYR A 333 -31.53 -22.59 13.18
CA TYR A 333 -31.00 -23.90 12.77
C TYR A 333 -30.84 -24.91 13.93
N GLY A 334 -31.37 -24.60 15.13
CA GLY A 334 -31.37 -25.50 16.28
C GLY A 334 -29.97 -25.88 16.80
N ILE A 335 -28.99 -24.99 16.66
CA ILE A 335 -27.63 -25.20 17.16
C ILE A 335 -27.61 -24.89 18.67
N PRO A 336 -27.22 -25.84 19.54
CA PRO A 336 -27.32 -25.73 20.99
C PRO A 336 -26.15 -24.94 21.60
N LEU A 337 -25.86 -23.74 21.07
CA LEU A 337 -24.82 -22.85 21.59
C LEU A 337 -25.42 -21.56 22.15
N LYS A 338 -24.87 -21.11 23.28
CA LYS A 338 -25.31 -19.89 23.96
C LYS A 338 -24.39 -18.72 23.62
N THR A 339 -25.00 -17.62 23.24
CA THR A 339 -24.29 -16.37 22.96
C THR A 339 -24.44 -15.39 24.12
N GLU A 340 -23.38 -14.62 24.39
CA GLU A 340 -23.38 -13.55 25.38
C GLU A 340 -22.88 -12.25 24.75
N LEU A 341 -23.59 -11.14 24.98
CA LEU A 341 -23.19 -9.81 24.54
C LEU A 341 -22.55 -9.02 25.67
N LEU A 342 -21.40 -8.39 25.39
CA LEU A 342 -20.69 -7.57 26.35
C LEU A 342 -20.30 -6.22 25.71
N THR A 343 -20.99 -5.14 26.15
CA THR A 343 -20.77 -3.77 25.62
C THR A 343 -20.49 -2.76 26.73
N GLY A 344 -19.93 -1.60 26.37
CA GLY A 344 -19.59 -0.53 27.29
C GLY A 344 -20.83 0.10 27.96
N SER A 345 -21.95 0.19 27.23
CA SER A 345 -23.22 0.80 27.69
C SER A 345 -24.03 -0.04 28.67
N MET A 346 -23.67 -1.32 28.89
CA MET A 346 -24.36 -2.19 29.86
C MET A 346 -24.22 -1.65 31.27
N THR A 347 -25.30 -1.83 32.08
CA THR A 347 -25.26 -1.51 33.49
C THR A 347 -24.25 -2.36 34.26
N ALA A 348 -23.70 -1.84 35.35
CA ALA A 348 -22.73 -2.57 36.19
C ALA A 348 -23.26 -3.92 36.69
N LYS A 349 -24.59 -4.04 36.94
CA LYS A 349 -25.24 -5.30 37.33
C LYS A 349 -25.23 -6.28 36.15
N ALA A 350 -25.68 -5.87 34.96
CA ALA A 350 -25.71 -6.71 33.77
C ALA A 350 -24.32 -7.19 33.37
N LYS A 351 -23.31 -6.32 33.44
CA LYS A 351 -21.89 -6.72 33.17
C LYS A 351 -21.43 -7.79 34.17
N ARG A 352 -21.77 -7.65 35.46
CA ARG A 352 -21.35 -8.60 36.47
C ARG A 352 -21.99 -9.97 36.26
N GLU A 353 -23.28 -9.99 35.90
CA GLU A 353 -23.99 -11.22 35.55
C GLU A 353 -23.43 -11.89 34.29
N ALA A 354 -23.11 -11.09 33.25
CA ALA A 354 -22.45 -11.59 32.03
C ALA A 354 -21.08 -12.19 32.35
N TYR A 355 -20.27 -11.50 33.17
CA TYR A 355 -18.95 -12.02 33.58
C TYR A 355 -19.07 -13.36 34.31
N ALA A 356 -20.04 -13.48 35.24
CA ALA A 356 -20.26 -14.72 35.95
C ALA A 356 -20.64 -15.89 35.00
N ARG A 357 -21.51 -15.65 34.01
CA ARG A 357 -21.86 -16.67 33.00
C ARG A 357 -20.67 -17.07 32.11
N ILE A 358 -19.85 -16.09 31.76
CA ILE A 358 -18.62 -16.36 30.92
C ILE A 358 -17.63 -17.19 31.76
N GLU A 359 -17.39 -16.83 33.01
CA GLU A 359 -16.46 -17.52 33.89
C GLU A 359 -16.96 -18.93 34.27
N ALA A 360 -18.27 -19.13 34.39
CA ALA A 360 -18.89 -20.42 34.61
C ALA A 360 -18.90 -21.33 33.37
N GLY A 361 -18.50 -20.83 32.17
CA GLY A 361 -18.57 -21.59 30.94
C GLY A 361 -19.98 -21.76 30.37
N GLU A 362 -20.95 -20.97 30.86
CA GLU A 362 -22.33 -21.04 30.39
C GLU A 362 -22.55 -20.34 29.04
N ALA A 363 -21.62 -19.47 28.63
CA ALA A 363 -21.59 -18.80 27.32
C ALA A 363 -20.51 -19.42 26.44
N ASP A 364 -20.94 -19.96 25.30
CA ASP A 364 -20.04 -20.58 24.29
C ASP A 364 -19.42 -19.55 23.36
N ILE A 365 -20.20 -18.52 22.98
CA ILE A 365 -19.77 -17.46 22.07
C ILE A 365 -19.98 -16.10 22.75
N VAL A 366 -18.89 -15.37 22.96
CA VAL A 366 -18.94 -14.04 23.59
C VAL A 366 -18.69 -12.97 22.54
N ILE A 367 -19.64 -12.07 22.34
CA ILE A 367 -19.51 -10.95 21.39
C ILE A 367 -19.29 -9.68 22.18
N ARG A 368 -18.19 -8.95 21.88
CA ARG A 368 -17.76 -7.79 22.66
C ARG A 368 -17.13 -6.70 21.83
N THR A 369 -17.03 -5.50 22.40
CA THR A 369 -16.28 -4.40 21.77
C THR A 369 -14.79 -4.45 22.11
N HIS A 370 -13.94 -3.87 21.23
CA HIS A 370 -12.49 -3.78 21.46
C HIS A 370 -12.13 -3.03 22.75
N ALA A 371 -12.90 -2.01 23.14
CA ALA A 371 -12.65 -1.21 24.34
C ALA A 371 -12.60 -2.05 25.64
N LEU A 372 -13.27 -3.19 25.66
CA LEU A 372 -13.32 -4.09 26.80
C LEU A 372 -12.13 -5.06 26.91
N ILE A 373 -11.13 -4.98 26.02
CA ILE A 373 -9.92 -5.83 26.08
C ILE A 373 -9.14 -5.61 27.38
N GLN A 374 -9.15 -4.38 27.90
CA GLN A 374 -8.47 -4.01 29.14
C GLN A 374 -9.19 -4.51 30.41
N GLU A 375 -10.49 -4.85 30.33
CA GLU A 375 -11.24 -5.40 31.45
C GLU A 375 -10.86 -6.88 31.63
N LYS A 376 -10.73 -7.29 32.92
CA LYS A 376 -10.34 -8.66 33.31
C LYS A 376 -11.51 -9.63 33.16
N VAL A 377 -11.94 -9.92 31.92
CA VAL A 377 -12.86 -11.02 31.67
C VAL A 377 -12.09 -12.33 31.83
N GLN A 378 -12.58 -13.18 32.74
CA GLN A 378 -12.04 -14.53 32.90
C GLN A 378 -12.90 -15.50 32.09
N TYR A 379 -12.23 -16.23 31.19
CA TYR A 379 -12.85 -17.30 30.43
C TYR A 379 -12.46 -18.63 31.06
N GLN A 380 -13.37 -19.58 31.08
CA GLN A 380 -13.09 -20.92 31.56
C GLN A 380 -12.18 -21.67 30.59
N ASN A 381 -12.45 -21.55 29.30
CA ASN A 381 -11.79 -22.34 28.27
C ASN A 381 -11.82 -21.65 26.89
N LEU A 382 -11.18 -20.46 26.74
CA LEU A 382 -11.17 -19.68 25.51
C LEU A 382 -10.23 -20.28 24.48
N ALA A 383 -10.75 -20.83 23.38
CA ALA A 383 -9.95 -21.44 22.32
C ALA A 383 -9.86 -20.61 21.01
N LEU A 384 -10.81 -19.71 20.75
CA LEU A 384 -10.80 -18.89 19.53
C LEU A 384 -11.14 -17.44 19.82
N VAL A 385 -10.37 -16.53 19.21
CA VAL A 385 -10.66 -15.10 19.17
C VAL A 385 -10.80 -14.67 17.73
N VAL A 386 -11.97 -14.13 17.36
CA VAL A 386 -12.25 -13.51 16.06
C VAL A 386 -12.26 -12.00 16.22
N THR A 387 -11.52 -11.28 15.39
CA THR A 387 -11.53 -9.81 15.38
C THR A 387 -12.05 -9.29 14.04
N ASP A 388 -13.05 -8.42 14.07
CA ASP A 388 -13.58 -7.78 12.89
C ASP A 388 -12.97 -6.38 12.74
N GLU A 389 -12.56 -6.02 11.50
CA GLU A 389 -11.91 -4.76 11.11
C GLU A 389 -10.64 -4.39 11.92
N GLN A 390 -9.50 -4.87 11.46
CA GLN A 390 -8.21 -4.87 12.15
C GLN A 390 -7.49 -3.52 12.28
N HIS A 391 -7.98 -2.39 11.84
CA HIS A 391 -7.16 -1.16 11.83
C HIS A 391 -6.49 -0.75 13.16
N ARG A 392 -6.72 -1.48 14.27
CA ARG A 392 -6.15 -1.18 15.61
C ARG A 392 -5.74 -2.39 16.47
N PHE A 393 -5.70 -3.62 15.93
CA PHE A 393 -5.31 -4.79 16.74
C PHE A 393 -3.79 -5.00 16.68
N GLY A 394 -3.04 -4.39 17.60
CA GLY A 394 -1.59 -4.44 17.66
C GLY A 394 -1.03 -5.66 18.40
N VAL A 395 0.30 -5.90 18.23
CA VAL A 395 1.08 -6.94 18.92
C VAL A 395 0.86 -6.93 20.44
N LYS A 396 0.80 -5.76 21.07
CA LYS A 396 0.56 -5.60 22.52
C LYS A 396 -0.78 -6.19 23.02
N GLN A 397 -1.80 -6.21 22.19
CA GLN A 397 -3.11 -6.76 22.55
C GLN A 397 -3.11 -8.30 22.50
N ARG A 398 -2.34 -8.86 21.56
CA ARG A 398 -2.08 -10.31 21.49
C ARG A 398 -1.28 -10.79 22.71
N GLU A 399 -0.26 -10.07 23.10
CA GLU A 399 0.54 -10.34 24.31
C GLU A 399 -0.31 -10.27 25.60
N THR A 400 -1.28 -9.37 25.67
CA THR A 400 -2.18 -9.25 26.82
C THR A 400 -3.13 -10.47 26.93
N LEU A 401 -3.53 -11.07 25.81
CA LEU A 401 -4.30 -12.32 25.78
C LEU A 401 -3.38 -13.53 26.08
N ALA A 402 -2.14 -13.51 25.62
CA ALA A 402 -1.13 -14.52 25.88
C ALA A 402 -0.74 -14.66 27.38
N GLY A 403 -0.74 -13.55 28.09
CA GLY A 403 -0.38 -13.53 29.53
C GLY A 403 -1.40 -14.21 30.47
N LYS A 404 -2.51 -14.76 29.97
CA LYS A 404 -3.63 -15.31 30.76
C LYS A 404 -3.76 -16.83 30.77
N GLY A 405 -2.83 -17.59 30.18
CA GLY A 405 -2.88 -19.05 30.12
C GLY A 405 -2.60 -19.62 28.74
N VAL A 406 -3.35 -20.65 28.34
CA VAL A 406 -3.23 -21.27 27.02
C VAL A 406 -3.62 -20.26 25.93
N LEU A 407 -2.76 -20.09 24.92
CA LEU A 407 -2.99 -19.14 23.82
C LEU A 407 -4.17 -19.59 22.95
N PRO A 408 -5.20 -18.76 22.74
CA PRO A 408 -6.30 -19.08 21.83
C PRO A 408 -5.86 -18.95 20.36
N HIS A 409 -6.55 -19.63 19.45
CA HIS A 409 -6.48 -19.38 18.02
C HIS A 409 -6.95 -17.96 17.73
N ILE A 410 -6.31 -17.31 16.76
CA ILE A 410 -6.63 -15.93 16.38
C ILE A 410 -7.06 -15.91 14.90
N LEU A 411 -8.27 -15.41 14.66
CA LEU A 411 -8.81 -15.16 13.34
C LEU A 411 -9.10 -13.67 13.18
N VAL A 412 -8.38 -13.02 12.28
CA VAL A 412 -8.55 -11.60 12.00
C VAL A 412 -9.30 -11.45 10.69
N MET A 413 -10.31 -10.58 10.65
CA MET A 413 -11.02 -10.22 9.43
C MET A 413 -10.71 -8.79 9.01
N SER A 414 -10.52 -8.56 7.72
CA SER A 414 -10.36 -7.23 7.14
C SER A 414 -11.30 -7.02 5.97
N ALA A 415 -12.04 -5.91 6.00
CA ALA A 415 -12.86 -5.46 4.88
C ALA A 415 -12.10 -4.55 3.92
N THR A 416 -10.86 -4.14 4.26
CA THR A 416 -9.98 -3.45 3.33
C THR A 416 -9.28 -4.46 2.45
N PRO A 417 -9.57 -4.51 1.16
CA PRO A 417 -8.81 -5.32 0.24
C PRO A 417 -7.41 -4.70 0.11
N ILE A 418 -6.42 -5.36 0.67
CA ILE A 418 -5.00 -4.99 0.50
C ILE A 418 -4.43 -5.95 -0.54
N PRO A 419 -3.70 -5.49 -1.55
CA PRO A 419 -3.05 -6.40 -2.49
C PRO A 419 -2.30 -7.51 -1.76
N ARG A 420 -2.49 -8.76 -2.20
CA ARG A 420 -1.99 -9.95 -1.51
C ARG A 420 -0.49 -9.89 -1.21
N THR A 421 0.27 -9.30 -2.12
CA THR A 421 1.71 -9.08 -1.97
C THR A 421 2.05 -8.15 -0.81
N LEU A 422 1.28 -7.07 -0.65
CA LEU A 422 1.45 -6.12 0.44
C LEU A 422 0.96 -6.69 1.78
N ALA A 423 -0.08 -7.50 1.75
CA ALA A 423 -0.58 -8.18 2.95
C ALA A 423 0.47 -9.12 3.56
N ILE A 424 1.27 -9.82 2.73
CA ILE A 424 2.39 -10.66 3.19
C ILE A 424 3.44 -9.83 3.95
N ILE A 425 3.66 -8.58 3.53
CA ILE A 425 4.63 -7.68 4.14
C ILE A 425 4.09 -7.10 5.46
N LEU A 426 2.85 -6.61 5.43
CA LEU A 426 2.24 -5.92 6.58
C LEU A 426 1.85 -6.87 7.72
N TYR A 427 1.51 -8.09 7.38
CA TYR A 427 0.99 -9.09 8.31
C TYR A 427 1.80 -10.40 8.23
N GLY A 428 3.11 -10.30 8.12
CA GLY A 428 4.01 -11.44 7.97
C GLY A 428 3.92 -12.47 9.11
N ASP A 429 3.36 -12.06 10.25
CA ASP A 429 3.06 -12.91 11.40
C ASP A 429 1.73 -13.69 11.27
N LEU A 430 0.86 -13.33 10.30
CA LEU A 430 -0.42 -14.01 10.04
C LEU A 430 -0.36 -14.87 8.78
N ASP A 431 -1.08 -15.99 8.77
CA ASP A 431 -1.39 -16.74 7.56
C ASP A 431 -2.55 -16.04 6.83
N ILE A 432 -2.44 -15.84 5.51
CA ILE A 432 -3.38 -15.01 4.76
C ILE A 432 -4.30 -15.87 3.92
N SER A 433 -5.61 -15.70 4.12
CA SER A 433 -6.69 -16.22 3.28
C SER A 433 -7.42 -15.09 2.59
N VAL A 434 -7.76 -15.26 1.32
CA VAL A 434 -8.45 -14.25 0.52
C VAL A 434 -9.78 -14.80 0.02
N ILE A 435 -10.87 -14.04 0.25
CA ILE A 435 -12.18 -14.25 -0.35
C ILE A 435 -12.31 -13.25 -1.49
N ASP A 436 -11.96 -13.68 -2.69
CA ASP A 436 -11.95 -12.88 -3.93
C ASP A 436 -13.22 -13.07 -4.78
N GLU A 437 -14.22 -13.78 -4.25
CA GLU A 437 -15.52 -13.99 -4.88
C GLU A 437 -16.63 -13.28 -4.11
N LEU A 438 -17.57 -12.69 -4.83
CA LEU A 438 -18.81 -12.16 -4.27
C LEU A 438 -19.95 -13.18 -4.40
N PRO A 439 -20.92 -13.20 -3.44
CA PRO A 439 -22.12 -14.03 -3.56
C PRO A 439 -22.91 -13.76 -4.85
N LYS A 440 -23.41 -14.83 -5.51
CA LYS A 440 -24.04 -14.79 -6.84
C LYS A 440 -25.24 -13.86 -6.96
N ASN A 441 -25.93 -13.57 -5.87
CA ASN A 441 -27.18 -12.78 -5.89
C ASN A 441 -26.95 -11.28 -5.71
N ARG A 442 -25.72 -10.80 -5.68
CA ARG A 442 -25.40 -9.39 -5.47
C ARG A 442 -25.38 -8.63 -6.81
N LEU A 443 -26.23 -7.61 -6.93
CA LEU A 443 -26.24 -6.73 -8.10
C LEU A 443 -25.04 -5.77 -8.05
N PRO A 444 -24.34 -5.55 -9.17
CA PRO A 444 -23.25 -4.58 -9.22
C PRO A 444 -23.77 -3.16 -8.97
N ILE A 445 -23.05 -2.39 -8.16
CA ILE A 445 -23.40 -1.00 -7.87
C ILE A 445 -23.10 -0.15 -9.11
N LYS A 446 -24.07 0.68 -9.51
CA LYS A 446 -23.91 1.65 -10.60
C LYS A 446 -23.23 2.91 -10.06
N ASN A 447 -22.06 3.23 -10.60
CA ASN A 447 -21.26 4.36 -10.16
C ASN A 447 -21.34 5.52 -11.16
N CYS A 448 -21.29 6.77 -10.67
CA CYS A 448 -21.05 7.94 -11.50
C CYS A 448 -20.18 8.97 -10.78
N VAL A 449 -19.23 9.54 -11.51
CA VAL A 449 -18.40 10.67 -11.06
C VAL A 449 -18.90 11.90 -11.80
N VAL A 450 -19.36 12.91 -11.05
CA VAL A 450 -20.05 14.09 -11.57
C VAL A 450 -19.51 15.38 -10.94
N ASP A 451 -19.71 16.49 -11.61
CA ASP A 451 -19.41 17.81 -11.06
C ASP A 451 -20.56 18.36 -10.19
N THR A 452 -20.33 19.47 -9.52
CA THR A 452 -21.31 20.11 -8.63
C THR A 452 -22.56 20.62 -9.35
N GLY A 453 -22.51 20.81 -10.66
CA GLY A 453 -23.70 21.17 -11.48
C GLY A 453 -24.75 20.07 -11.54
N TYR A 454 -24.33 18.82 -11.28
CA TYR A 454 -25.25 17.66 -11.26
C TYR A 454 -26.05 17.55 -9.94
N ARG A 455 -25.79 18.38 -8.93
CA ARG A 455 -26.35 18.27 -7.57
C ARG A 455 -27.89 18.23 -7.56
N ASN A 456 -28.56 19.12 -8.29
CA ASN A 456 -30.03 19.14 -8.35
C ASN A 456 -30.58 17.86 -8.97
N THR A 457 -29.91 17.30 -9.95
CA THR A 457 -30.30 16.03 -10.58
C THR A 457 -30.15 14.87 -9.57
N ALA A 458 -29.07 14.87 -8.78
CA ALA A 458 -28.86 13.89 -7.73
C ALA A 458 -29.94 13.96 -6.65
N TYR A 459 -30.32 15.16 -6.20
CA TYR A 459 -31.40 15.35 -5.22
C TYR A 459 -32.75 14.87 -5.76
N THR A 460 -33.09 15.18 -7.02
CA THR A 460 -34.27 14.69 -7.66
C THR A 460 -34.31 13.17 -7.77
N PHE A 461 -33.17 12.57 -8.08
CA PHE A 461 -33.00 11.11 -8.11
C PHE A 461 -33.19 10.48 -6.73
N MET A 462 -32.55 11.04 -5.68
CA MET A 462 -32.71 10.59 -4.31
C MET A 462 -34.18 10.68 -3.86
N LYS A 463 -34.85 11.78 -4.13
CA LYS A 463 -36.29 11.96 -3.82
C LYS A 463 -37.15 10.86 -4.46
N LYS A 464 -36.86 10.50 -5.71
CA LYS A 464 -37.54 9.39 -6.41
C LYS A 464 -37.29 8.05 -5.76
N GLN A 465 -36.06 7.79 -5.31
CA GLN A 465 -35.72 6.55 -4.61
C GLN A 465 -36.42 6.46 -3.24
N VAL A 466 -36.47 7.56 -2.48
CA VAL A 466 -37.20 7.64 -1.23
C VAL A 466 -38.69 7.41 -1.42
N GLN A 467 -39.28 8.00 -2.45
CA GLN A 467 -40.70 7.76 -2.83
C GLN A 467 -40.98 6.29 -3.16
N SER A 468 -39.96 5.56 -3.64
CA SER A 468 -40.04 4.12 -3.86
C SER A 468 -39.80 3.29 -2.61
N GLY A 469 -39.75 3.90 -1.42
CA GLY A 469 -39.52 3.26 -0.13
C GLY A 469 -38.06 2.96 0.19
N ARG A 470 -37.09 3.52 -0.58
CA ARG A 470 -35.66 3.30 -0.39
C ARG A 470 -35.04 4.37 0.51
N GLN A 471 -33.83 4.08 1.00
CA GLN A 471 -33.07 5.00 1.85
C GLN A 471 -31.79 5.44 1.15
N CYS A 472 -31.27 6.60 1.56
CA CYS A 472 -30.09 7.22 0.96
C CYS A 472 -29.10 7.64 2.03
N TYR A 473 -27.81 7.47 1.73
CA TYR A 473 -26.71 8.09 2.48
C TYR A 473 -26.17 9.30 1.72
N VAL A 474 -25.82 10.34 2.46
CA VAL A 474 -25.05 11.49 1.96
C VAL A 474 -23.84 11.69 2.84
N ILE A 475 -22.64 11.58 2.26
CA ILE A 475 -21.39 11.71 2.99
C ILE A 475 -20.74 13.04 2.66
N CYS A 476 -20.42 13.82 3.71
CA CYS A 476 -19.68 15.06 3.60
C CYS A 476 -18.25 14.84 4.16
N PRO A 477 -17.18 15.33 3.49
CA PRO A 477 -15.81 15.20 3.99
C PRO A 477 -15.62 15.99 5.27
N MET A 478 -14.67 15.55 6.10
CA MET A 478 -14.17 16.34 7.23
C MET A 478 -13.42 17.58 6.72
N VAL A 479 -13.54 18.71 7.42
CA VAL A 479 -12.81 19.95 7.15
C VAL A 479 -11.69 20.06 8.17
N GLU A 480 -10.44 20.12 7.74
CA GLU A 480 -9.23 20.05 8.59
C GLU A 480 -9.10 21.17 9.64
N GLU A 481 -9.90 22.24 9.58
CA GLU A 481 -9.67 23.43 10.42
C GLU A 481 -10.23 23.35 11.84
N SER A 482 -11.27 22.62 12.14
CA SER A 482 -11.71 22.21 13.49
C SER A 482 -12.92 21.27 13.46
N GLU A 483 -12.98 20.33 14.42
CA GLU A 483 -14.16 19.45 14.63
C GLU A 483 -15.47 20.25 14.88
N ALA A 484 -15.36 21.55 15.27
CA ALA A 484 -16.50 22.42 15.49
C ALA A 484 -17.15 22.87 14.17
N LEU A 485 -16.35 23.27 13.20
CA LEU A 485 -16.79 23.66 11.87
C LEU A 485 -17.37 22.49 11.08
N GLU A 486 -16.87 21.27 11.30
CA GLU A 486 -17.40 20.05 10.67
C GLU A 486 -18.84 19.77 11.08
N ALA A 487 -19.13 19.85 12.39
CA ALA A 487 -20.45 19.60 12.91
C ALA A 487 -21.47 20.64 12.40
N GLU A 488 -21.06 21.91 12.31
CA GLU A 488 -21.90 22.99 11.75
C GLU A 488 -22.15 22.73 10.27
N ASN A 489 -21.14 22.43 9.46
CA ASN A 489 -21.27 22.19 8.02
C ASN A 489 -22.22 21.02 7.68
N VAL A 490 -22.14 19.90 8.42
CA VAL A 490 -23.00 18.73 8.18
C VAL A 490 -24.44 19.03 8.66
N THR A 491 -24.59 19.75 9.76
CA THR A 491 -25.90 20.16 10.27
C THR A 491 -26.60 21.11 9.30
N ASP A 492 -25.89 22.14 8.82
CA ASP A 492 -26.41 23.09 7.84
C ASP A 492 -26.78 22.41 6.52
N TYR A 493 -25.93 21.46 6.07
CA TYR A 493 -26.20 20.68 4.89
C TYR A 493 -27.46 19.80 5.08
N SER A 494 -27.61 19.18 6.24
CA SER A 494 -28.79 18.34 6.52
C SER A 494 -30.07 19.17 6.55
N GLN A 495 -30.02 20.39 7.13
CA GLN A 495 -31.17 21.29 7.14
C GLN A 495 -31.54 21.76 5.72
N MET A 496 -30.54 22.19 4.95
CA MET A 496 -30.75 22.56 3.54
C MET A 496 -31.37 21.40 2.74
N LEU A 497 -30.90 20.18 2.96
CA LEU A 497 -31.42 19.01 2.28
C LEU A 497 -32.85 18.68 2.72
N GLN A 498 -33.17 18.85 4.02
CA GLN A 498 -34.53 18.72 4.57
C GLN A 498 -35.49 19.69 3.87
N ASP A 499 -35.09 20.95 3.71
CA ASP A 499 -35.89 22.00 3.02
C ASP A 499 -36.15 21.64 1.57
N ILE A 500 -35.16 21.10 0.85
CA ILE A 500 -35.27 20.65 -0.54
C ILE A 500 -36.19 19.41 -0.66
N MET A 501 -36.07 18.46 0.25
CA MET A 501 -36.85 17.22 0.18
C MET A 501 -38.29 17.39 0.62
N GLY A 502 -38.58 18.39 1.48
CA GLY A 502 -39.90 18.68 2.02
C GLY A 502 -40.26 17.81 3.25
N GLU A 503 -41.41 18.10 3.87
CA GLU A 503 -41.84 17.49 5.13
C GLU A 503 -42.11 15.98 5.05
N SER A 504 -42.36 15.45 3.85
CA SER A 504 -42.64 14.02 3.65
C SER A 504 -41.42 13.11 3.74
N VAL A 505 -40.19 13.66 3.77
CA VAL A 505 -38.91 12.93 3.84
C VAL A 505 -38.18 13.39 5.07
N LYS A 506 -37.84 12.48 5.97
CA LYS A 506 -37.09 12.78 7.18
C LYS A 506 -35.61 12.64 6.92
N VAL A 507 -34.86 13.72 7.12
CA VAL A 507 -33.41 13.77 6.99
C VAL A 507 -32.76 13.71 8.38
N GLY A 508 -31.92 12.72 8.62
CA GLY A 508 -31.11 12.60 9.84
C GLY A 508 -29.70 13.15 9.64
N CYS A 509 -29.10 13.63 10.71
CA CYS A 509 -27.72 14.12 10.74
C CYS A 509 -26.89 13.31 11.71
N LEU A 510 -25.65 12.90 11.29
CA LEU A 510 -24.73 12.12 12.11
C LEU A 510 -23.30 12.67 11.97
N HIS A 511 -22.66 13.06 13.09
CA HIS A 511 -21.30 13.57 13.07
C HIS A 511 -20.49 13.18 14.32
N GLY A 512 -19.16 13.33 14.26
CA GLY A 512 -18.23 12.87 15.29
C GLY A 512 -18.49 13.38 16.70
N LYS A 513 -18.96 14.63 16.86
CA LYS A 513 -19.22 15.28 18.15
C LYS A 513 -20.43 14.78 18.92
N MET A 514 -21.34 14.06 18.28
CA MET A 514 -22.51 13.51 18.96
C MET A 514 -22.08 12.49 20.01
N LYS A 515 -22.81 12.46 21.14
CA LYS A 515 -22.66 11.42 22.14
C LYS A 515 -23.03 10.06 21.54
N GLN A 516 -22.35 9.00 21.97
CA GLN A 516 -22.56 7.66 21.41
C GLN A 516 -24.04 7.23 21.42
N ALA A 517 -24.76 7.47 22.53
CA ALA A 517 -26.18 7.17 22.61
C ALA A 517 -27.04 7.87 21.54
N GLN A 518 -26.72 9.11 21.20
CA GLN A 518 -27.43 9.84 20.14
C GLN A 518 -27.12 9.25 18.75
N LYS A 519 -25.85 8.84 18.52
CA LYS A 519 -25.48 8.17 17.28
C LYS A 519 -26.22 6.85 17.12
N ASP A 520 -26.32 6.08 18.19
CA ASP A 520 -26.99 4.79 18.21
C ASP A 520 -28.51 4.95 17.95
N GLU A 521 -29.16 5.96 18.55
CA GLU A 521 -30.57 6.29 18.34
C GLU A 521 -30.86 6.66 16.85
N ILE A 522 -30.03 7.53 16.26
CA ILE A 522 -30.18 7.94 14.85
C ILE A 522 -29.97 6.75 13.92
N MET A 523 -28.97 5.92 14.18
CA MET A 523 -28.69 4.74 13.36
C MET A 523 -29.81 3.68 13.49
N GLU A 524 -30.37 3.50 14.67
CA GLU A 524 -31.52 2.61 14.89
C GLU A 524 -32.77 3.12 14.15
N ALA A 525 -33.07 4.43 14.24
CA ALA A 525 -34.17 5.07 13.50
C ALA A 525 -33.97 4.96 11.97
N PHE A 526 -32.72 5.09 11.49
CA PHE A 526 -32.41 4.87 10.08
C PHE A 526 -32.58 3.39 9.71
N GLY A 527 -32.13 2.46 10.52
CA GLY A 527 -32.33 1.02 10.29
C GLY A 527 -33.80 0.62 10.23
N LYS A 528 -34.68 1.26 11.02
CA LYS A 528 -36.14 1.06 11.02
C LYS A 528 -36.88 1.82 9.90
N ASN A 529 -36.16 2.52 9.04
CA ASN A 529 -36.73 3.39 7.97
C ASN A 529 -37.59 4.56 8.51
N GLU A 530 -37.39 4.99 9.73
CA GLU A 530 -37.99 6.21 10.30
C GLU A 530 -37.29 7.47 9.77
N ILE A 531 -36.02 7.34 9.36
CA ILE A 531 -35.23 8.32 8.64
C ILE A 531 -34.96 7.79 7.24
N GLN A 532 -35.24 8.56 6.20
CA GLN A 532 -35.07 8.13 4.80
C GLN A 532 -33.76 8.58 4.19
N ILE A 533 -33.21 9.70 4.66
CA ILE A 533 -31.90 10.20 4.19
C ILE A 533 -31.02 10.45 5.40
N LEU A 534 -29.84 9.87 5.42
CA LEU A 534 -28.85 10.09 6.48
C LEU A 534 -27.66 10.87 5.95
N VAL A 535 -27.50 12.10 6.43
CA VAL A 535 -26.33 12.95 6.14
C VAL A 535 -25.30 12.73 7.22
N SER A 536 -24.06 12.39 6.84
CA SER A 536 -23.02 12.10 7.81
C SER A 536 -21.63 12.53 7.36
N THR A 537 -20.72 12.67 8.33
CA THR A 537 -19.27 12.64 8.09
C THR A 537 -18.81 11.18 7.89
N THR A 538 -17.50 10.95 7.81
CA THR A 538 -16.88 9.61 7.64
C THR A 538 -17.18 8.60 8.76
N VAL A 539 -17.89 9.00 9.82
CA VAL A 539 -18.26 8.13 10.95
C VAL A 539 -19.02 6.86 10.53
N ILE A 540 -19.63 6.84 9.33
CA ILE A 540 -20.34 5.67 8.79
C ILE A 540 -19.37 4.58 8.25
N GLU A 541 -18.07 4.81 8.20
CA GLU A 541 -17.12 3.77 7.79
C GLU A 541 -17.25 2.48 8.62
N VAL A 542 -17.64 2.62 9.89
CA VAL A 542 -17.84 1.50 10.82
C VAL A 542 -19.28 1.50 11.28
N GLY A 543 -20.16 0.70 10.66
CA GLY A 543 -21.55 0.76 11.09
C GLY A 543 -22.49 -0.26 10.49
N ILE A 544 -23.76 -0.04 10.82
CA ILE A 544 -24.93 -0.89 10.61
C ILE A 544 -25.11 -1.21 9.13
N ASP A 545 -25.47 -2.44 8.88
CA ASP A 545 -25.95 -2.92 7.59
C ASP A 545 -27.42 -2.52 7.42
N VAL A 546 -27.72 -1.65 6.44
CA VAL A 546 -29.08 -1.25 6.09
C VAL A 546 -29.39 -1.71 4.68
N PRO A 547 -29.99 -2.90 4.50
CA PRO A 547 -30.25 -3.48 3.18
C PRO A 547 -31.15 -2.61 2.29
N ASN A 548 -31.99 -1.77 2.88
CA ASN A 548 -32.88 -0.86 2.16
C ASN A 548 -32.20 0.41 1.65
N ALA A 549 -30.96 0.71 2.07
CA ALA A 549 -30.19 1.84 1.56
C ALA A 549 -29.62 1.53 0.18
N THR A 550 -30.11 2.22 -0.85
CA THR A 550 -29.77 1.96 -2.25
C THR A 550 -28.98 3.09 -2.91
N VAL A 551 -28.92 4.26 -2.30
CA VAL A 551 -28.15 5.40 -2.85
C VAL A 551 -27.10 5.86 -1.85
N MET A 552 -25.86 5.99 -2.34
CA MET A 552 -24.76 6.63 -1.67
C MET A 552 -24.34 7.86 -2.48
N MET A 553 -24.43 9.04 -1.90
CA MET A 553 -23.90 10.27 -2.49
C MET A 553 -22.74 10.76 -1.64
N ILE A 554 -21.59 11.06 -2.27
CA ILE A 554 -20.39 11.52 -1.57
C ILE A 554 -19.99 12.88 -2.13
N GLU A 555 -20.08 13.90 -1.29
CA GLU A 555 -19.67 15.28 -1.60
C GLU A 555 -18.16 15.42 -1.51
N ASN A 556 -17.58 16.25 -2.38
CA ASN A 556 -16.14 16.52 -2.45
C ASN A 556 -15.31 15.22 -2.44
N ALA A 557 -15.68 14.27 -3.31
CA ALA A 557 -15.08 12.93 -3.36
C ALA A 557 -13.55 12.96 -3.58
N GLU A 558 -13.00 14.05 -4.13
CA GLU A 558 -11.55 14.23 -4.30
C GLU A 558 -10.77 14.29 -2.98
N ARG A 559 -11.44 14.55 -1.86
CA ARG A 559 -10.80 14.61 -0.53
C ARG A 559 -10.62 13.24 0.12
N PHE A 560 -11.27 12.21 -0.41
CA PHE A 560 -11.21 10.85 0.11
C PHE A 560 -10.20 10.00 -0.66
N GLY A 561 -9.59 9.03 0.00
CA GLY A 561 -8.84 7.98 -0.66
C GLY A 561 -9.73 7.02 -1.45
N LEU A 562 -9.20 6.40 -2.51
CA LEU A 562 -9.99 5.45 -3.31
C LEU A 562 -10.45 4.25 -2.49
N ALA A 563 -9.60 3.73 -1.60
CA ALA A 563 -9.96 2.64 -0.69
C ALA A 563 -11.12 3.04 0.24
N GLN A 564 -11.11 4.28 0.76
CA GLN A 564 -12.15 4.82 1.61
C GLN A 564 -13.46 5.01 0.84
N LEU A 565 -13.40 5.56 -0.38
CA LEU A 565 -14.56 5.68 -1.28
C LEU A 565 -15.16 4.32 -1.60
N HIS A 566 -14.32 3.31 -1.79
CA HIS A 566 -14.76 1.93 -2.00
C HIS A 566 -15.49 1.36 -0.78
N GLN A 567 -14.97 1.57 0.43
CA GLN A 567 -15.63 1.15 1.68
C GLN A 567 -17.00 1.82 1.87
N LEU A 568 -17.07 3.14 1.65
CA LEU A 568 -18.33 3.89 1.70
C LEU A 568 -19.32 3.37 0.67
N ARG A 569 -18.89 3.15 -0.58
CA ARG A 569 -19.72 2.52 -1.63
C ARG A 569 -20.27 1.17 -1.20
N GLY A 570 -19.47 0.36 -0.49
CA GLY A 570 -19.86 -0.95 0.01
C GLY A 570 -20.97 -0.94 1.07
N ARG A 571 -21.34 0.23 1.60
CA ARG A 571 -22.47 0.39 2.54
C ARG A 571 -23.84 0.32 1.85
N VAL A 572 -23.88 0.42 0.53
CA VAL A 572 -25.08 0.15 -0.27
C VAL A 572 -24.90 -1.11 -1.10
N GLY A 573 -25.98 -1.63 -1.71
CA GLY A 573 -25.92 -2.85 -2.52
C GLY A 573 -25.91 -4.15 -1.69
N ARG A 574 -26.49 -4.12 -0.49
CA ARG A 574 -26.61 -5.29 0.39
C ARG A 574 -28.00 -5.95 0.33
N GLY A 575 -28.97 -5.26 -0.27
CA GLY A 575 -30.31 -5.80 -0.54
C GLY A 575 -30.47 -6.31 -1.98
N GLY A 576 -31.68 -6.83 -2.29
CA GLY A 576 -32.04 -7.32 -3.64
C GLY A 576 -32.32 -6.24 -4.67
N HIS A 577 -32.07 -4.96 -4.37
CA HIS A 577 -32.38 -3.83 -5.24
C HIS A 577 -31.13 -3.20 -5.84
N GLN A 578 -31.28 -2.66 -7.06
CA GLN A 578 -30.21 -1.93 -7.73
C GLN A 578 -29.77 -0.74 -6.89
N SER A 579 -28.46 -0.66 -6.61
CA SER A 579 -27.86 0.42 -5.83
C SER A 579 -26.98 1.32 -6.69
N TYR A 580 -26.82 2.55 -6.23
CA TYR A 580 -26.15 3.64 -6.94
C TYR A 580 -25.16 4.36 -6.03
N CYS A 581 -24.02 4.73 -6.58
CA CYS A 581 -23.05 5.56 -5.88
C CYS A 581 -22.69 6.79 -6.73
N ILE A 582 -22.90 7.98 -6.18
CA ILE A 582 -22.67 9.26 -6.83
C ILE A 582 -21.47 9.94 -6.15
N PHE A 583 -20.36 10.03 -6.88
CA PHE A 583 -19.16 10.73 -6.43
C PHE A 583 -19.17 12.15 -7.00
N MET A 584 -19.37 13.14 -6.13
CA MET A 584 -19.43 14.54 -6.53
C MET A 584 -18.09 15.22 -6.28
N SER A 585 -17.54 15.91 -7.29
CA SER A 585 -16.26 16.62 -7.18
C SER A 585 -16.30 17.96 -7.89
N PRO A 586 -15.94 19.06 -7.21
CA PRO A 586 -15.77 20.37 -7.83
C PRO A 586 -14.46 20.47 -8.64
N SER A 587 -13.53 19.55 -8.49
CA SER A 587 -12.21 19.60 -9.10
C SER A 587 -12.28 19.34 -10.62
N LYS A 588 -11.65 20.23 -11.38
CA LYS A 588 -11.50 20.11 -12.84
C LYS A 588 -10.15 19.52 -13.24
N SER A 589 -9.27 19.21 -12.29
CA SER A 589 -7.92 18.69 -12.59
C SER A 589 -8.00 17.32 -13.29
N LYS A 590 -7.11 17.10 -14.24
CA LYS A 590 -7.01 15.84 -14.98
C LYS A 590 -6.70 14.67 -14.04
N GLU A 591 -5.80 14.87 -13.10
CA GLU A 591 -5.40 13.87 -12.11
C GLU A 591 -6.56 13.40 -11.23
N THR A 592 -7.38 14.34 -10.73
CA THR A 592 -8.59 13.99 -9.94
C THR A 592 -9.59 13.20 -10.77
N LYS A 593 -9.80 13.58 -12.03
CA LYS A 593 -10.72 12.87 -12.93
C LYS A 593 -10.23 11.46 -13.24
N GLU A 594 -8.95 11.28 -13.51
CA GLU A 594 -8.34 9.97 -13.72
C GLU A 594 -8.46 9.11 -12.46
N ARG A 595 -8.13 9.65 -11.30
CA ARG A 595 -8.23 8.96 -10.01
C ARG A 595 -9.66 8.52 -9.69
N LEU A 596 -10.63 9.42 -9.72
CA LEU A 596 -12.03 9.08 -9.46
C LEU A 596 -12.63 8.19 -10.56
N GLY A 597 -12.14 8.30 -11.79
CA GLY A 597 -12.53 7.47 -12.93
C GLY A 597 -12.32 5.97 -12.71
N ILE A 598 -11.35 5.58 -11.85
CA ILE A 598 -11.09 4.20 -11.45
C ILE A 598 -12.34 3.55 -10.82
N LEU A 599 -13.10 4.32 -10.03
CA LEU A 599 -14.33 3.84 -9.38
C LEU A 599 -15.46 3.52 -10.38
N ASN A 600 -15.43 4.12 -11.56
CA ASN A 600 -16.37 3.79 -12.65
C ASN A 600 -15.93 2.54 -13.44
N GLN A 601 -14.64 2.21 -13.43
CA GLN A 601 -14.10 1.08 -14.20
C GLN A 601 -14.34 -0.25 -13.51
N SER A 602 -14.31 -0.29 -12.16
CA SER A 602 -14.40 -1.54 -11.41
C SER A 602 -15.16 -1.38 -10.10
N ASN A 603 -15.87 -2.46 -9.75
CA ASN A 603 -16.42 -2.67 -8.41
C ASN A 603 -15.52 -3.57 -7.54
N ASP A 604 -14.43 -4.09 -8.08
CA ASP A 604 -13.47 -4.92 -7.37
C ASP A 604 -12.59 -4.09 -6.43
N GLY A 605 -12.69 -4.36 -5.14
CA GLY A 605 -11.94 -3.65 -4.12
C GLY A 605 -10.43 -3.89 -4.18
N PHE A 606 -9.99 -5.09 -4.60
CA PHE A 606 -8.56 -5.38 -4.75
C PHE A 606 -7.95 -4.59 -5.91
N PHE A 607 -8.67 -4.46 -7.03
CA PHE A 607 -8.27 -3.62 -8.14
C PHE A 607 -8.17 -2.15 -7.71
N ILE A 608 -9.21 -1.63 -7.04
CA ILE A 608 -9.25 -0.22 -6.60
C ILE A 608 -8.14 0.07 -5.60
N ALA A 609 -7.90 -0.83 -4.65
CA ALA A 609 -6.81 -0.69 -3.69
C ALA A 609 -5.44 -0.71 -4.36
N GLY A 610 -5.24 -1.57 -5.36
CA GLY A 610 -4.02 -1.58 -6.17
C GLY A 610 -3.78 -0.27 -6.90
N GLU A 611 -4.82 0.30 -7.51
CA GLU A 611 -4.75 1.59 -8.21
C GLU A 611 -4.55 2.78 -7.24
N ASP A 612 -5.21 2.76 -6.05
CA ASP A 612 -4.99 3.79 -5.01
C ASP A 612 -3.52 3.82 -4.57
N LEU A 613 -2.94 2.64 -4.37
CA LEU A 613 -1.54 2.48 -4.03
C LEU A 613 -0.61 2.96 -5.13
N ARG A 614 -0.90 2.62 -6.38
CA ARG A 614 -0.12 3.06 -7.55
C ARG A 614 -0.07 4.58 -7.69
N LEU A 615 -1.19 5.25 -7.39
CA LEU A 615 -1.31 6.71 -7.51
C LEU A 615 -0.69 7.48 -6.36
N ARG A 616 -0.76 6.98 -5.12
CA ARG A 616 -0.21 7.67 -3.94
C ARG A 616 1.28 7.47 -3.75
N GLY A 617 1.84 6.39 -4.29
CA GLY A 617 3.22 5.98 -4.01
C GLY A 617 3.40 5.40 -2.59
N PRO A 618 4.59 4.85 -2.28
CA PRO A 618 4.83 4.08 -1.05
C PRO A 618 4.87 4.89 0.24
N GLY A 619 4.92 6.24 0.16
CA GLY A 619 5.28 7.09 1.30
C GLY A 619 4.18 7.37 2.32
N ASP A 620 2.91 7.38 1.91
CA ASP A 620 1.84 8.01 2.72
C ASP A 620 0.90 7.03 3.44
N LEU A 621 0.92 5.74 3.11
CA LEU A 621 -0.15 4.83 3.51
C LEU A 621 -0.06 4.24 4.92
N PHE A 622 1.11 4.18 5.56
CA PHE A 622 1.24 3.32 6.74
C PHE A 622 1.99 3.88 7.94
N GLY A 623 2.53 5.09 7.89
CA GLY A 623 3.43 5.53 8.98
C GLY A 623 4.67 4.61 9.13
N ILE A 624 4.92 3.74 8.18
CA ILE A 624 5.95 2.69 8.18
C ILE A 624 7.36 3.27 8.12
N ARG A 625 7.50 4.55 7.70
CA ARG A 625 8.75 5.29 7.88
C ARG A 625 9.23 5.37 9.34
N GLN A 626 8.35 5.09 10.31
CA GLN A 626 8.72 5.07 11.73
C GLN A 626 9.27 3.73 12.22
N SER A 627 9.18 2.64 11.43
CA SER A 627 9.62 1.30 11.87
C SER A 627 10.94 0.80 11.26
N GLY A 628 11.61 1.57 10.38
CA GLY A 628 12.95 1.20 9.83
C GLY A 628 12.98 -0.05 8.93
N LEU A 629 11.92 -0.83 8.87
CA LEU A 629 11.89 -2.18 8.29
C LEU A 629 11.77 -2.24 6.77
N MET A 630 11.51 -1.14 6.05
CA MET A 630 11.22 -1.16 4.61
C MET A 630 11.96 -0.10 3.79
N ASP A 631 13.26 0.03 3.96
CA ASP A 631 14.06 0.90 3.10
C ASP A 631 14.68 0.08 1.96
N PHE A 632 13.85 -0.28 0.94
CA PHE A 632 14.36 -0.91 -0.28
C PHE A 632 15.13 0.12 -1.11
N LYS A 633 16.32 -0.25 -1.57
CA LYS A 633 17.17 0.64 -2.37
C LYS A 633 16.67 0.80 -3.81
N LEU A 634 16.13 -0.28 -4.37
CA LEU A 634 15.68 -0.35 -5.78
C LEU A 634 14.24 -0.83 -5.91
N GLY A 635 13.80 -1.71 -5.02
CA GLY A 635 12.47 -2.31 -5.09
C GLY A 635 11.37 -1.33 -4.72
N ASP A 636 10.32 -1.30 -5.53
CA ASP A 636 9.06 -0.65 -5.22
C ASP A 636 7.98 -1.73 -5.10
N VAL A 637 7.43 -1.89 -3.91
CA VAL A 637 6.46 -2.96 -3.59
C VAL A 637 5.25 -2.96 -4.53
N PHE A 638 4.92 -1.81 -5.11
CA PHE A 638 3.75 -1.63 -5.96
C PHE A 638 4.09 -1.80 -7.44
N GLN A 639 5.12 -1.11 -7.91
CA GLN A 639 5.55 -1.22 -9.30
C GLN A 639 6.13 -2.60 -9.60
N ASP A 640 6.84 -3.19 -8.64
CA ASP A 640 7.49 -4.49 -8.76
C ASP A 640 6.68 -5.64 -8.11
N SER A 641 5.35 -5.50 -8.00
CA SER A 641 4.47 -6.47 -7.32
C SER A 641 4.57 -7.89 -7.88
N LEU A 642 4.83 -8.05 -9.18
CA LEU A 642 5.07 -9.34 -9.80
C LEU A 642 6.38 -9.97 -9.30
N ILE A 643 7.45 -9.20 -9.21
CA ILE A 643 8.76 -9.66 -8.72
C ILE A 643 8.64 -10.03 -7.23
N LEU A 644 7.91 -9.23 -6.44
CA LEU A 644 7.64 -9.53 -5.04
C LEU A 644 6.87 -10.85 -4.87
N LYS A 645 5.87 -11.11 -5.71
CA LYS A 645 5.14 -12.38 -5.71
C LYS A 645 6.08 -13.55 -6.00
N GLN A 646 6.92 -13.43 -7.03
CA GLN A 646 7.91 -14.44 -7.39
C GLN A 646 8.91 -14.71 -6.26
N ALA A 647 9.40 -13.66 -5.61
CA ALA A 647 10.29 -13.75 -4.46
C ALA A 647 9.62 -14.43 -3.25
N ALA A 648 8.34 -14.13 -2.99
CA ALA A 648 7.57 -14.76 -1.92
C ALA A 648 7.28 -16.25 -2.18
N GLU A 649 7.03 -16.64 -3.43
CA GLU A 649 6.89 -18.04 -3.87
C GLU A 649 8.21 -18.79 -3.69
N ALA A 650 9.33 -18.21 -4.16
CA ALA A 650 10.68 -18.76 -4.00
C ALA A 650 11.06 -18.93 -2.51
N ALA A 651 10.80 -17.93 -1.67
CA ALA A 651 11.03 -18.04 -0.23
C ALA A 651 10.24 -19.17 0.42
N GLY A 652 8.96 -19.35 0.03
CA GLY A 652 8.14 -20.43 0.53
C GLY A 652 8.62 -21.82 0.13
N GLU A 653 9.11 -21.96 -1.08
CA GLU A 653 9.64 -23.23 -1.56
C GLU A 653 11.00 -23.55 -0.91
N LEU A 654 11.89 -22.58 -0.80
CA LEU A 654 13.17 -22.75 -0.12
C LEU A 654 12.99 -23.24 1.32
N LEU A 655 12.14 -22.59 2.12
CA LEU A 655 11.93 -22.99 3.51
C LEU A 655 11.18 -24.31 3.64
N ARG A 656 10.32 -24.67 2.69
CA ARG A 656 9.66 -25.99 2.69
C ARG A 656 10.63 -27.13 2.37
N THR A 657 11.59 -26.90 1.45
CA THR A 657 12.55 -27.92 1.01
C THR A 657 13.80 -27.97 1.89
N ASP A 658 14.18 -26.86 2.49
CA ASP A 658 15.36 -26.72 3.34
C ASP A 658 15.05 -25.77 4.53
N PRO A 659 14.33 -26.25 5.56
CA PRO A 659 14.01 -25.47 6.74
C PRO A 659 15.29 -24.93 7.41
N GLY A 660 15.36 -23.62 7.58
CA GLY A 660 16.52 -22.93 8.16
C GLY A 660 17.73 -22.80 7.23
N LEU A 661 17.61 -23.09 5.93
CA LEU A 661 18.62 -22.91 4.88
C LEU A 661 19.98 -23.56 5.24
N LYS A 662 19.96 -24.81 5.72
CA LYS A 662 21.13 -25.55 6.23
C LYS A 662 21.91 -26.27 5.14
N SER A 663 21.31 -26.50 3.97
CA SER A 663 21.97 -27.19 2.86
C SER A 663 23.14 -26.39 2.30
N GLU A 664 24.14 -27.07 1.77
CA GLU A 664 25.34 -26.41 1.25
C GLU A 664 25.03 -25.48 0.06
N ARG A 665 24.06 -25.83 -0.75
CA ARG A 665 23.58 -25.00 -1.88
C ARG A 665 22.99 -23.64 -1.43
N ASN A 666 22.37 -23.59 -0.24
CA ASN A 666 21.72 -22.40 0.32
C ASN A 666 22.60 -21.64 1.32
N ARG A 667 23.80 -22.14 1.62
CA ARG A 667 24.71 -21.59 2.65
C ARG A 667 25.02 -20.12 2.44
N ARG A 668 25.33 -19.71 1.20
CA ARG A 668 25.63 -18.31 0.88
C ARG A 668 24.42 -17.40 1.07
N LEU A 669 23.25 -17.86 0.69
CA LEU A 669 22.00 -17.14 0.93
C LEU A 669 21.72 -17.01 2.44
N ALA A 670 21.93 -18.09 3.21
CA ALA A 670 21.80 -18.06 4.66
C ALA A 670 22.77 -17.07 5.33
N ASP A 671 24.02 -16.99 4.87
CA ASP A 671 24.99 -16.03 5.39
C ASP A 671 24.58 -14.58 5.07
N ARG A 672 24.11 -14.33 3.85
CA ARG A 672 23.59 -13.00 3.47
C ARG A 672 22.37 -12.60 4.30
N LEU A 673 21.47 -13.54 4.56
CA LEU A 673 20.28 -13.33 5.39
C LEU A 673 20.63 -13.03 6.86
N LYS A 674 21.66 -13.72 7.43
CA LYS A 674 22.16 -13.42 8.79
C LYS A 674 22.69 -12.00 8.90
N HIS A 675 23.46 -11.52 7.91
CA HIS A 675 23.93 -10.14 7.88
C HIS A 675 22.75 -9.16 7.87
N TYR A 676 21.78 -9.37 6.98
CA TYR A 676 20.60 -8.53 6.93
C TYR A 676 19.83 -8.49 8.24
N LEU A 677 19.63 -9.64 8.89
CA LEU A 677 18.94 -9.72 10.19
C LEU A 677 19.73 -9.02 11.31
N SER A 678 21.08 -9.08 11.29
CA SER A 678 21.90 -8.37 12.29
C SER A 678 21.80 -6.85 12.14
N ASP A 679 21.79 -6.35 10.90
CA ASP A 679 21.67 -4.93 10.61
C ASP A 679 20.28 -4.40 11.05
N VAL A 680 19.19 -5.11 10.69
CA VAL A 680 17.82 -4.77 11.09
C VAL A 680 17.64 -4.81 12.62
N MET A 681 18.20 -5.81 13.33
CA MET A 681 18.11 -5.89 14.79
C MET A 681 18.86 -4.75 15.50
N LEU A 682 19.97 -4.28 14.93
CA LEU A 682 20.70 -3.11 15.45
C LEU A 682 19.88 -1.82 15.30
N GLU A 683 19.19 -1.64 14.18
CA GLU A 683 18.32 -0.48 13.96
C GLU A 683 17.06 -0.48 14.84
N MET A 684 16.54 -1.64 15.21
CA MET A 684 15.37 -1.75 16.11
C MET A 684 15.71 -1.53 17.59
N THR A 685 17.00 -1.55 17.96
CA THR A 685 17.47 -1.37 19.35
C THR A 685 17.93 0.07 19.64
N LEU A 686 18.06 0.92 18.62
CA LEU A 686 18.35 2.36 18.71
C LEU A 686 17.08 3.19 18.59
#